data_57c61224390af8fc4ce7dd216eb0d852
#
_entry.id   57c61224390af8fc4ce7dd216eb0d852
#
_cell.length_a   1.000
_cell.length_b   1.000
_cell.length_c   1.000
_cell.angle_alpha   90.00
_cell.angle_beta   90.00
_cell.angle_gamma   90.00
#
_symmetry.space_group_name_H-M   'P 1'
#
loop_
_entity.id
_entity.type
_entity.pdbx_description
1 polymer ?
#
loop_
_entity_poly.entity_id
_entity_poly.type
_entity_poly.pdbx_seq_one_letter_code
_entity_poly.pdbx_strand_id
1 'polypeptide(L)'
;MTTRYAHPLRLGLLLTGTAPDTAADLARLAEELGYDLITFQNEPATSGDGDEAAGLDAWTLMSWVAGRTEHITLAAIAAPAAVPTVTARAAASLDLLTGGRVELGLAAGADTAEAADIVRGMWSAAERSPFRHDGEHHQVPGAERGPAPAHDIPLWIAGDPGLEVLRLAAHKADAWLFTASGQDADAAPSAGGAGGLPVTAATAANAVIDQAAEAAGRDPREIRRMVQVTGEATAAALLPLIEDAGIGTILLATDDPDAIRRFAEEAAPALRAAAQETATQVKSLFVRRQRHPGIDYDAVPASLAASAVEPGDPGYARVRSTYLRGGSPGLVLRPGTADEVSEAVRYARTQPVKLSIRSGGHGISGRSTNHGGIVIDLSRLHAIDVLDKDTRRVRIEPGARWSDVAAALAPHGWALSSGDYGGVGVGGLATSGGIGWFVREHGLTIDHLKAVEMVLADGTRVRAGEDENAELFWGVRGAGANFGIVTAFEFEVDEVGDVGFAQFVVDATDAAGLLERWGAAMEAAPRDVTSSLIIGRARPGQPLMGQIMAVVDSDDAETIAARLQPIAAAAPLLDYSIQVLPYDAVMHVPPAAHEGQGEPVTRSGLADHLTPELAAAAQRLVASGQTYFFQVRGIGGASRDVPWDATAYAGRSANFQLVAFGHSRRGLDTAWDAMLGHFSGLYINFETDQRPERLLQAYPEPTLRRLRELKRRYDPGNLFRDNFAVEP
;
A
#
# COMPACT_ATOMS: atom_id res chain seq x y z
N MET A 1 34.38 10.62 5.58
CA MET A 1 34.04 11.91 4.91
C MET A 1 32.59 11.81 4.50
N THR A 2 31.71 12.58 5.11
CA THR A 2 30.27 12.59 4.80
C THR A 2 30.07 13.19 3.41
N THR A 3 29.26 12.53 2.57
CA THR A 3 28.76 13.15 1.35
C THR A 3 28.09 14.45 1.71
N ARG A 4 28.47 15.48 1.01
CA ARG A 4 28.16 16.88 1.30
C ARG A 4 26.65 17.19 1.18
N TYR A 5 25.91 16.34 0.48
CA TYR A 5 24.48 16.51 0.20
C TYR A 5 23.73 15.20 0.48
N ALA A 6 22.83 15.24 1.45
CA ALA A 6 22.19 14.08 2.06
C ALA A 6 20.99 13.52 1.25
N HIS A 7 21.20 13.23 -0.03
CA HIS A 7 20.20 12.56 -0.85
C HIS A 7 20.59 11.08 -1.10
N PRO A 8 19.66 10.13 -1.09
CA PRO A 8 19.94 8.78 -1.55
C PRO A 8 20.35 8.82 -3.02
N LEU A 9 21.29 7.98 -3.41
CA LEU A 9 21.65 7.84 -4.81
C LEU A 9 20.46 7.32 -5.60
N ARG A 10 20.13 8.01 -6.69
CA ARG A 10 19.12 7.58 -7.66
C ARG A 10 19.76 7.39 -9.02
N LEU A 11 19.43 6.27 -9.63
CA LEU A 11 19.88 5.93 -10.98
C LEU A 11 18.68 5.98 -11.92
N GLY A 12 18.79 6.73 -13.00
CA GLY A 12 17.69 6.92 -13.94
C GLY A 12 18.10 6.79 -15.38
N LEU A 13 17.09 6.75 -16.26
CA LEU A 13 17.25 6.83 -17.70
C LEU A 13 16.77 8.18 -18.21
N LEU A 14 17.40 8.69 -19.24
CA LEU A 14 16.89 9.75 -20.09
C LEU A 14 16.69 9.16 -21.49
N LEU A 15 15.43 9.05 -21.94
CA LEU A 15 15.10 8.58 -23.27
C LEU A 15 15.21 9.72 -24.29
N THR A 16 15.81 9.42 -25.45
CA THR A 16 16.27 10.43 -26.41
C THR A 16 15.45 10.48 -27.70
N GLY A 17 14.36 9.70 -27.85
CA GLY A 17 13.52 9.84 -29.05
C GLY A 17 12.89 8.56 -29.56
N THR A 18 12.47 7.67 -28.69
CA THR A 18 11.93 6.35 -29.05
C THR A 18 10.45 6.37 -29.41
N ALA A 19 10.03 5.36 -30.22
CA ALA A 19 8.63 5.04 -30.46
C ALA A 19 7.90 4.66 -29.15
N PRO A 20 6.56 4.89 -29.04
CA PRO A 20 5.83 4.71 -27.77
C PRO A 20 5.94 3.32 -27.15
N ASP A 21 5.85 2.27 -27.96
CA ASP A 21 5.95 0.89 -27.46
C ASP A 21 7.38 0.57 -26.99
N THR A 22 8.38 1.03 -27.72
CA THR A 22 9.80 0.89 -27.32
C THR A 22 10.06 1.65 -26.01
N ALA A 23 9.55 2.87 -25.85
CA ALA A 23 9.68 3.64 -24.62
C ALA A 23 9.04 2.92 -23.43
N ALA A 24 7.88 2.30 -23.62
CA ALA A 24 7.21 1.52 -22.59
C ALA A 24 7.97 0.23 -22.23
N ASP A 25 8.56 -0.44 -23.22
CA ASP A 25 9.39 -1.64 -23.00
C ASP A 25 10.67 -1.31 -22.27
N LEU A 26 11.35 -0.22 -22.65
CA LEU A 26 12.54 0.27 -21.93
C LEU A 26 12.21 0.72 -20.50
N ALA A 27 11.06 1.32 -20.29
CA ALA A 27 10.64 1.72 -18.94
C ALA A 27 10.35 0.51 -18.04
N ARG A 28 9.73 -0.55 -18.56
CA ARG A 28 9.53 -1.80 -17.82
C ARG A 28 10.86 -2.48 -17.53
N LEU A 29 11.76 -2.55 -18.53
CA LEU A 29 13.11 -3.07 -18.34
C LEU A 29 13.87 -2.30 -17.25
N ALA A 30 13.78 -0.98 -17.25
CA ALA A 30 14.39 -0.15 -16.22
C ALA A 30 13.82 -0.43 -14.82
N GLU A 31 12.50 -0.56 -14.72
CA GLU A 31 11.82 -0.89 -13.47
C GLU A 31 12.24 -2.27 -12.95
N GLU A 32 12.28 -3.29 -13.80
CA GLU A 32 12.76 -4.65 -13.49
C GLU A 32 14.23 -4.69 -13.02
N LEU A 33 15.08 -3.87 -13.63
CA LEU A 33 16.50 -3.74 -13.29
C LEU A 33 16.77 -2.84 -12.08
N GLY A 34 15.70 -2.26 -11.48
CA GLY A 34 15.78 -1.45 -10.27
C GLY A 34 16.29 -0.03 -10.49
N TYR A 35 16.07 0.57 -11.67
CA TYR A 35 16.23 2.01 -11.84
C TYR A 35 15.18 2.77 -11.06
N ASP A 36 15.54 3.96 -10.58
CA ASP A 36 14.70 4.77 -9.70
C ASP A 36 13.78 5.74 -10.47
N LEU A 37 14.19 6.16 -11.69
CA LEU A 37 13.40 7.09 -12.50
C LEU A 37 13.68 6.96 -14.00
N ILE A 38 12.71 7.40 -14.80
CA ILE A 38 12.82 7.56 -16.24
C ILE A 38 12.42 8.97 -16.62
N THR A 39 13.20 9.59 -17.50
CA THR A 39 13.05 10.99 -17.89
C THR A 39 12.78 11.10 -19.39
N PHE A 40 11.84 11.97 -19.74
CA PHE A 40 11.47 12.32 -21.09
C PHE A 40 11.81 13.78 -21.36
N GLN A 41 12.34 14.10 -22.54
CA GLN A 41 12.66 15.47 -22.90
C GLN A 41 11.82 15.92 -24.09
N ASN A 42 11.19 17.10 -23.99
CA ASN A 42 10.61 17.77 -25.13
C ASN A 42 11.72 18.51 -25.89
N GLU A 43 12.21 17.94 -26.97
CA GLU A 43 13.06 18.70 -27.88
C GLU A 43 12.19 19.62 -28.75
N PRO A 44 12.57 20.91 -28.94
CA PRO A 44 11.93 21.72 -29.95
C PRO A 44 12.22 21.08 -31.33
N ALA A 45 11.20 20.94 -32.16
CA ALA A 45 11.39 20.48 -33.53
C ALA A 45 12.39 21.41 -34.21
N THR A 46 13.65 20.98 -34.33
CA THR A 46 14.65 21.72 -35.11
C THR A 46 14.31 21.53 -36.60
N SER A 47 13.87 22.60 -37.25
CA SER A 47 13.69 22.67 -38.68
C SER A 47 15.07 22.60 -39.37
N GLY A 48 15.48 21.39 -39.76
CA GLY A 48 16.69 21.14 -40.52
C GLY A 48 16.57 19.81 -41.27
N ASP A 49 16.34 19.95 -42.58
CA ASP A 49 16.43 18.91 -43.62
C ASP A 49 15.69 17.57 -43.42
N GLY A 50 14.40 17.57 -43.72
CA GLY A 50 13.84 16.56 -44.64
C GLY A 50 13.54 15.15 -44.11
N ASP A 51 13.42 14.88 -42.82
CA ASP A 51 12.76 13.66 -42.34
C ASP A 51 11.87 14.00 -41.14
N GLU A 52 10.55 13.89 -41.31
CA GLU A 52 9.50 14.22 -40.35
C GLU A 52 9.39 13.12 -39.29
N ALA A 53 10.31 13.08 -38.33
CA ALA A 53 10.02 12.50 -37.02
C ALA A 53 9.89 13.64 -36.01
N ALA A 54 8.80 14.39 -36.08
CA ALA A 54 8.38 15.25 -34.97
C ALA A 54 8.24 14.34 -33.73
N GLY A 55 9.11 14.51 -32.75
CA GLY A 55 9.09 13.73 -31.51
C GLY A 55 7.72 13.85 -30.83
N LEU A 56 7.26 12.79 -30.22
CA LEU A 56 6.01 12.81 -29.47
C LEU A 56 6.12 13.77 -28.30
N ASP A 57 5.02 14.42 -27.96
CA ASP A 57 4.92 15.23 -26.74
C ASP A 57 5.28 14.41 -25.49
N ALA A 58 6.22 14.89 -24.69
CA ALA A 58 6.75 14.18 -23.53
C ALA A 58 5.66 13.81 -22.50
N TRP A 59 4.64 14.67 -22.31
CA TRP A 59 3.55 14.39 -21.38
C TRP A 59 2.65 13.27 -21.87
N THR A 60 2.40 13.23 -23.18
CA THR A 60 1.61 12.17 -23.81
C THR A 60 2.35 10.83 -23.71
N LEU A 61 3.64 10.82 -24.04
CA LEU A 61 4.47 9.62 -23.94
C LEU A 61 4.62 9.15 -22.49
N MET A 62 4.84 10.06 -21.57
CA MET A 62 4.93 9.77 -20.13
C MET A 62 3.62 9.20 -19.59
N SER A 63 2.47 9.69 -20.06
CA SER A 63 1.17 9.13 -19.67
C SER A 63 0.97 7.70 -20.19
N TRP A 64 1.46 7.41 -21.40
CA TRP A 64 1.43 6.06 -21.99
C TRP A 64 2.30 5.09 -21.21
N VAL A 65 3.50 5.51 -20.82
CA VAL A 65 4.44 4.73 -20.00
C VAL A 65 3.93 4.54 -18.59
N ALA A 66 3.31 5.57 -18.01
CA ALA A 66 2.72 5.50 -16.66
C ALA A 66 1.70 4.36 -16.47
N GLY A 67 0.91 4.09 -17.51
CA GLY A 67 -0.06 2.98 -17.53
C GLY A 67 0.57 1.59 -17.68
N ARG A 68 1.89 1.49 -17.88
CA ARG A 68 2.64 0.24 -18.14
C ARG A 68 3.73 -0.03 -17.11
N THR A 69 3.89 0.86 -16.14
CA THR A 69 4.86 0.78 -15.04
C THR A 69 4.16 0.98 -13.71
N GLU A 70 4.69 0.42 -12.63
CA GLU A 70 4.05 0.45 -11.31
C GLU A 70 4.78 1.32 -10.29
N HIS A 71 6.12 1.34 -10.30
CA HIS A 71 6.92 1.91 -9.22
C HIS A 71 7.89 3.00 -9.66
N ILE A 72 8.44 2.91 -10.89
CA ILE A 72 9.45 3.84 -11.38
C ILE A 72 8.92 5.28 -11.40
N THR A 73 9.74 6.23 -10.94
CA THR A 73 9.42 7.66 -11.04
C THR A 73 9.47 8.11 -12.50
N LEU A 74 8.56 8.98 -12.88
CA LEU A 74 8.44 9.52 -14.23
C LEU A 74 8.77 11.00 -14.20
N ALA A 75 9.65 11.47 -15.07
CA ALA A 75 10.02 12.86 -15.15
C ALA A 75 9.91 13.40 -16.58
N ALA A 76 9.51 14.65 -16.72
CA ALA A 76 9.59 15.35 -18.01
C ALA A 76 10.41 16.62 -17.85
N ILE A 77 11.30 16.91 -18.83
CA ILE A 77 11.99 18.19 -18.93
C ILE A 77 11.21 19.04 -19.95
N ALA A 78 10.51 20.06 -19.44
CA ALA A 78 9.75 20.99 -20.26
C ALA A 78 10.69 21.98 -20.97
N ALA A 79 10.44 22.21 -22.27
CA ALA A 79 11.18 23.19 -23.06
C ALA A 79 10.91 24.62 -22.56
N PRO A 80 11.82 25.59 -22.79
CA PRO A 80 11.65 26.98 -22.37
C PRO A 80 10.38 27.64 -22.93
N ALA A 81 9.93 27.25 -24.11
CA ALA A 81 8.71 27.79 -24.75
C ALA A 81 7.39 27.15 -24.26
N ALA A 82 7.44 26.21 -23.31
CA ALA A 82 6.24 25.57 -22.78
C ALA A 82 5.39 26.56 -21.96
N VAL A 83 4.06 26.47 -22.06
CA VAL A 83 3.13 27.32 -21.27
C VAL A 83 3.09 26.80 -19.83
N PRO A 84 3.63 27.56 -18.82
CA PRO A 84 3.82 27.04 -17.47
C PRO A 84 2.54 26.58 -16.77
N THR A 85 1.39 27.22 -17.03
CA THR A 85 0.09 26.83 -16.46
C THR A 85 -0.42 25.49 -17.01
N VAL A 86 -0.14 25.19 -18.28
CA VAL A 86 -0.48 23.91 -18.92
C VAL A 86 0.42 22.83 -18.39
N THR A 87 1.72 23.07 -18.33
CA THR A 87 2.74 22.17 -17.75
C THR A 87 2.39 21.81 -16.29
N ALA A 88 2.06 22.80 -15.46
CA ALA A 88 1.66 22.57 -14.08
C ALA A 88 0.44 21.66 -13.96
N ARG A 89 -0.59 21.86 -14.79
CA ARG A 89 -1.80 21.02 -14.78
C ARG A 89 -1.54 19.61 -15.26
N ALA A 90 -0.74 19.44 -16.31
CA ALA A 90 -0.38 18.13 -16.84
C ALA A 90 0.39 17.32 -15.76
N ALA A 91 1.41 17.94 -15.15
CA ALA A 91 2.18 17.31 -14.10
C ALA A 91 1.31 16.90 -12.91
N ALA A 92 0.49 17.81 -12.38
CA ALA A 92 -0.39 17.50 -11.24
C ALA A 92 -1.43 16.42 -11.55
N SER A 93 -1.99 16.42 -12.79
CA SER A 93 -2.96 15.42 -13.20
C SER A 93 -2.32 14.03 -13.31
N LEU A 94 -1.15 13.93 -13.94
CA LEU A 94 -0.44 12.67 -14.07
C LEU A 94 0.07 12.19 -12.70
N ASP A 95 0.48 13.10 -11.82
CA ASP A 95 0.90 12.78 -10.47
C ASP A 95 -0.23 12.13 -9.66
N LEU A 96 -1.44 12.66 -9.77
CA LEU A 96 -2.63 12.04 -9.17
C LEU A 96 -2.92 10.66 -9.75
N LEU A 97 -2.88 10.51 -11.07
CA LEU A 97 -3.14 9.23 -11.76
C LEU A 97 -2.11 8.16 -11.42
N THR A 98 -0.88 8.57 -11.14
CA THR A 98 0.23 7.66 -10.79
C THR A 98 0.44 7.49 -9.28
N GLY A 99 -0.34 8.17 -8.45
CA GLY A 99 -0.22 8.10 -6.99
C GLY A 99 1.08 8.69 -6.44
N GLY A 100 1.62 9.77 -7.08
CA GLY A 100 2.80 10.47 -6.60
C GLY A 100 4.12 10.01 -7.22
N ARG A 101 4.15 9.71 -8.53
CA ARG A 101 5.37 9.27 -9.24
C ARG A 101 5.95 10.30 -10.20
N VAL A 102 5.52 11.56 -10.17
CA VAL A 102 5.94 12.56 -11.16
C VAL A 102 6.99 13.51 -10.60
N GLU A 103 8.00 13.83 -11.41
CA GLU A 103 8.93 14.95 -11.19
C GLU A 103 8.92 15.86 -12.43
N LEU A 104 9.24 17.16 -12.27
CA LEU A 104 9.24 18.13 -13.36
C LEU A 104 10.58 18.83 -13.47
N GLY A 105 11.20 18.73 -14.64
CA GLY A 105 12.35 19.56 -15.04
C GLY A 105 11.88 20.77 -15.87
N LEU A 106 12.52 21.91 -15.67
CA LEU A 106 12.43 23.07 -16.55
C LEU A 106 13.80 23.28 -17.19
N ALA A 107 13.86 23.29 -18.52
CA ALA A 107 15.08 23.64 -19.21
C ALA A 107 15.41 25.11 -18.96
N ALA A 108 16.67 25.41 -18.71
CA ALA A 108 17.12 26.77 -18.40
C ALA A 108 16.93 27.73 -19.59
N GLY A 109 16.28 28.85 -19.34
CA GLY A 109 15.99 29.92 -20.29
C GLY A 109 15.69 31.23 -19.58
N ALA A 110 15.51 32.30 -20.30
CA ALA A 110 15.26 33.62 -19.75
C ALA A 110 13.98 33.72 -18.89
N ASP A 111 12.97 32.92 -19.22
CA ASP A 111 11.66 32.87 -18.57
C ASP A 111 11.54 31.84 -17.44
N THR A 112 12.56 31.02 -17.22
CA THR A 112 12.49 29.85 -16.32
C THR A 112 12.19 30.26 -14.87
N ALA A 113 12.66 31.42 -14.44
CA ALA A 113 12.38 31.92 -13.09
C ALA A 113 10.89 32.21 -12.86
N GLU A 114 10.21 32.80 -13.86
CA GLU A 114 8.76 33.06 -13.82
C GLU A 114 7.98 31.77 -13.99
N ALA A 115 8.44 30.87 -14.90
CA ALA A 115 7.82 29.56 -15.11
C ALA A 115 7.79 28.73 -13.80
N ALA A 116 8.89 28.75 -13.03
CA ALA A 116 8.95 28.07 -11.73
C ALA A 116 7.95 28.66 -10.72
N ASP A 117 7.81 29.98 -10.64
CA ASP A 117 6.83 30.64 -9.77
C ASP A 117 5.40 30.31 -10.16
N ILE A 118 5.09 30.31 -11.47
CA ILE A 118 3.77 29.97 -11.99
C ILE A 118 3.42 28.50 -11.68
N VAL A 119 4.34 27.59 -11.95
CA VAL A 119 4.14 26.15 -11.68
C VAL A 119 3.88 25.93 -10.17
N ARG A 120 4.71 26.44 -9.30
CA ARG A 120 4.52 26.34 -7.84
C ARG A 120 3.21 26.99 -7.37
N GLY A 121 2.88 28.16 -7.92
CA GLY A 121 1.65 28.86 -7.63
C GLY A 121 0.41 28.08 -8.05
N MET A 122 0.42 27.44 -9.21
CA MET A 122 -0.67 26.60 -9.70
C MET A 122 -0.90 25.36 -8.82
N TRP A 123 0.13 24.80 -8.19
CA TRP A 123 0.05 23.60 -7.32
C TRP A 123 -0.38 23.92 -5.89
N SER A 124 -0.48 25.20 -5.49
CA SER A 124 -0.86 25.56 -4.12
C SER A 124 -2.27 25.08 -3.77
N ALA A 125 -2.35 24.05 -2.95
CA ALA A 125 -3.63 23.46 -2.50
C ALA A 125 -4.40 24.34 -1.50
N ALA A 126 -3.72 25.29 -0.85
CA ALA A 126 -4.31 26.17 0.17
C ALA A 126 -5.16 27.30 -0.44
N GLU A 127 -4.94 27.64 -1.70
CA GLU A 127 -5.61 28.75 -2.37
C GLU A 127 -6.68 28.26 -3.34
N ARG A 128 -7.90 28.78 -3.18
CA ARG A 128 -9.06 28.44 -4.04
C ARG A 128 -9.33 29.46 -5.14
N SER A 129 -8.67 30.64 -5.10
CA SER A 129 -8.83 31.71 -6.10
C SER A 129 -8.06 31.37 -7.37
N PRO A 130 -8.51 31.86 -8.56
CA PRO A 130 -7.74 31.74 -9.79
C PRO A 130 -6.33 32.30 -9.63
N PHE A 131 -5.35 31.59 -10.17
CA PHE A 131 -3.95 32.01 -10.12
C PHE A 131 -3.73 33.19 -11.06
N ARG A 132 -3.00 34.21 -10.60
CA ARG A 132 -2.62 35.39 -11.37
C ARG A 132 -1.13 35.60 -11.27
N HIS A 133 -0.52 35.99 -12.39
CA HIS A 133 0.89 36.36 -12.48
C HIS A 133 1.05 37.46 -13.51
N ASP A 134 1.78 38.51 -13.16
CA ASP A 134 2.06 39.66 -14.03
C ASP A 134 3.60 39.81 -14.09
N GLY A 135 4.23 39.03 -14.95
CA GLY A 135 5.67 38.97 -15.12
C GLY A 135 6.15 39.60 -16.42
N GLU A 136 7.46 39.62 -16.60
CA GLU A 136 8.11 40.16 -17.82
C GLU A 136 7.90 39.21 -19.02
N HIS A 137 7.98 37.91 -18.77
CA HIS A 137 7.90 36.88 -19.80
C HIS A 137 6.52 36.22 -19.89
N HIS A 138 5.81 36.13 -18.76
CA HIS A 138 4.52 35.47 -18.68
C HIS A 138 3.44 36.34 -18.07
N GLN A 139 2.28 36.41 -18.74
CA GLN A 139 1.08 37.10 -18.29
C GLN A 139 -0.03 36.07 -18.04
N VAL A 140 -0.45 35.92 -16.77
CA VAL A 140 -1.55 35.01 -16.39
C VAL A 140 -2.65 35.84 -15.73
N PRO A 141 -3.65 36.31 -16.50
CA PRO A 141 -4.70 37.21 -16.00
C PRO A 141 -5.67 36.53 -15.02
N GLY A 142 -5.69 35.18 -15.01
CA GLY A 142 -6.47 34.36 -14.11
C GLY A 142 -6.59 32.96 -14.70
N ALA A 143 -5.84 32.01 -14.17
CA ALA A 143 -5.93 30.59 -14.53
C ALA A 143 -6.63 29.83 -13.41
N GLU A 144 -7.62 29.03 -13.77
CA GLU A 144 -8.19 28.05 -12.84
C GLU A 144 -7.09 27.11 -12.39
N ARG A 145 -6.88 27.03 -11.06
CA ARG A 145 -5.92 26.09 -10.51
C ARG A 145 -6.36 24.68 -10.87
N GLY A 146 -5.43 23.85 -11.27
CA GLY A 146 -5.67 22.43 -11.53
C GLY A 146 -5.94 21.65 -10.25
N PRO A 147 -6.06 20.33 -10.34
CA PRO A 147 -6.06 19.50 -9.14
C PRO A 147 -4.74 19.71 -8.37
N ALA A 148 -4.78 19.65 -7.06
CA ALA A 148 -3.54 19.58 -6.28
C ALA A 148 -2.83 18.27 -6.59
N PRO A 149 -1.50 18.26 -6.77
CA PRO A 149 -0.75 17.02 -6.99
C PRO A 149 -0.86 16.08 -5.79
N ALA A 150 -0.63 14.79 -6.01
CA ALA A 150 -0.67 13.77 -4.96
C ALA A 150 0.47 13.93 -3.94
N HIS A 151 1.60 14.49 -4.37
CA HIS A 151 2.74 14.84 -3.53
C HIS A 151 3.33 16.20 -3.94
N ASP A 152 4.36 16.65 -3.24
CA ASP A 152 5.16 17.81 -3.69
C ASP A 152 6.03 17.37 -4.86
N ILE A 153 5.60 17.72 -6.08
CA ILE A 153 6.34 17.37 -7.29
C ILE A 153 7.70 18.07 -7.26
N PRO A 154 8.83 17.33 -7.22
CA PRO A 154 10.15 17.94 -7.28
C PRO A 154 10.34 18.72 -8.56
N LEU A 155 10.76 19.98 -8.43
CA LEU A 155 11.02 20.87 -9.56
C LEU A 155 12.52 20.98 -9.81
N TRP A 156 12.97 20.64 -11.00
CA TRP A 156 14.37 20.73 -11.40
C TRP A 156 14.63 21.93 -12.32
N ILE A 157 15.84 22.48 -12.24
CA ILE A 157 16.38 23.32 -13.31
C ILE A 157 17.43 22.51 -14.05
N ALA A 158 17.21 22.31 -15.35
CA ALA A 158 18.12 21.57 -16.23
C ALA A 158 18.91 22.55 -17.12
N GLY A 159 20.23 22.47 -17.09
CA GLY A 159 21.08 23.32 -17.91
C GLY A 159 22.55 23.34 -17.49
N ASP A 160 23.35 24.05 -18.29
CA ASP A 160 24.78 24.24 -18.07
C ASP A 160 25.06 24.98 -16.75
N PRO A 161 26.29 24.86 -16.17
CA PRO A 161 26.63 25.45 -14.89
C PRO A 161 26.89 26.98 -14.98
N GLY A 162 26.08 27.71 -15.74
CA GLY A 162 26.09 29.19 -15.76
C GLY A 162 25.66 29.79 -14.43
N LEU A 163 26.27 30.89 -14.04
CA LEU A 163 26.05 31.51 -12.73
C LEU A 163 24.56 31.83 -12.44
N GLU A 164 23.83 32.27 -13.46
CA GLU A 164 22.38 32.57 -13.34
C GLU A 164 21.56 31.30 -13.13
N VAL A 165 21.85 30.21 -13.88
CA VAL A 165 21.20 28.92 -13.75
C VAL A 165 21.41 28.32 -12.36
N LEU A 166 22.66 28.36 -11.87
CA LEU A 166 23.00 27.84 -10.55
C LEU A 166 22.32 28.62 -9.42
N ARG A 167 22.26 29.95 -9.53
CA ARG A 167 21.54 30.82 -8.56
C ARG A 167 20.03 30.55 -8.64
N LEU A 168 19.47 30.41 -9.83
CA LEU A 168 18.04 30.07 -10.00
C LEU A 168 17.72 28.74 -9.35
N ALA A 169 18.53 27.71 -9.60
CA ALA A 169 18.36 26.40 -8.97
C ALA A 169 18.42 26.51 -7.44
N ALA A 170 19.38 27.27 -6.91
CA ALA A 170 19.52 27.51 -5.48
C ALA A 170 18.29 28.16 -4.85
N HIS A 171 17.65 29.10 -5.52
CA HIS A 171 16.54 29.88 -4.98
C HIS A 171 15.18 29.20 -5.13
N LYS A 172 14.94 28.48 -6.26
CA LYS A 172 13.59 28.06 -6.67
C LYS A 172 13.40 26.58 -6.93
N ALA A 173 14.49 25.80 -7.11
CA ALA A 173 14.40 24.38 -7.46
C ALA A 173 14.68 23.44 -6.28
N ASP A 174 14.27 22.20 -6.44
CA ASP A 174 14.59 21.07 -5.54
C ASP A 174 15.78 20.26 -6.09
N ALA A 175 16.14 20.49 -7.36
CA ALA A 175 17.32 19.91 -7.96
C ALA A 175 17.90 20.77 -9.07
N TRP A 176 19.19 20.59 -9.30
CA TRP A 176 19.87 21.05 -10.51
C TRP A 176 20.37 19.84 -11.29
N LEU A 177 19.95 19.77 -12.56
CA LEU A 177 20.43 18.77 -13.52
C LEU A 177 21.43 19.41 -14.47
N PHE A 178 22.67 18.97 -14.40
CA PHE A 178 23.66 19.30 -15.43
C PHE A 178 23.33 18.55 -16.71
N THR A 179 23.17 19.31 -17.80
CA THR A 179 23.05 18.82 -19.17
C THR A 179 24.14 19.48 -20.00
N ALA A 180 24.96 18.73 -20.73
CA ALA A 180 25.93 19.31 -21.66
C ALA A 180 25.22 19.93 -22.85
N SER A 181 25.35 21.24 -23.08
CA SER A 181 24.86 21.88 -24.29
C SER A 181 25.70 21.46 -25.51
N GLY A 182 25.03 21.17 -26.62
CA GLY A 182 25.63 20.58 -27.84
C GLY A 182 26.68 21.42 -28.59
N GLN A 183 27.26 22.45 -28.01
CA GLN A 183 28.33 23.21 -28.64
C GLN A 183 29.74 22.67 -28.34
N ASP A 184 29.90 21.82 -27.34
CA ASP A 184 31.18 21.15 -26.98
C ASP A 184 31.17 19.63 -27.23
N ALA A 185 30.18 19.10 -27.93
CA ALA A 185 30.08 17.67 -28.22
C ALA A 185 31.24 17.14 -29.12
N ASP A 186 31.96 18.06 -29.81
CA ASP A 186 33.14 17.75 -30.64
C ASP A 186 34.49 17.89 -29.88
N ALA A 187 34.51 18.27 -28.63
CA ALA A 187 35.72 18.24 -27.83
C ALA A 187 36.05 16.79 -27.48
N ALA A 188 37.12 16.28 -28.08
CA ALA A 188 37.61 14.92 -27.83
C ALA A 188 37.67 14.61 -26.33
N PRO A 189 37.20 13.43 -25.88
CA PRO A 189 37.21 13.06 -24.48
C PRO A 189 38.63 13.15 -23.93
N SER A 190 38.87 14.19 -23.11
CA SER A 190 40.11 14.25 -22.32
C SER A 190 40.10 13.07 -21.35
N ALA A 191 41.20 12.33 -21.29
CA ALA A 191 41.40 11.15 -20.49
C ALA A 191 40.79 11.30 -19.06
N GLY A 192 39.64 10.65 -18.78
CA GLY A 192 39.07 10.56 -17.45
C GLY A 192 37.56 10.78 -17.31
N GLY A 193 36.77 11.00 -18.37
CA GLY A 193 35.34 11.27 -18.23
C GLY A 193 34.48 10.52 -19.25
N ALA A 194 33.54 9.73 -18.78
CA ALA A 194 32.40 9.26 -19.57
C ALA A 194 31.49 10.46 -19.90
N GLY A 195 31.71 11.21 -20.98
CA GLY A 195 30.83 12.22 -21.57
C GLY A 195 30.10 13.21 -20.62
N GLY A 196 30.53 13.34 -19.38
CA GLY A 196 29.83 14.05 -18.31
C GLY A 196 30.63 15.19 -17.67
N LEU A 197 30.03 15.87 -16.70
CA LEU A 197 30.61 16.97 -15.95
C LEU A 197 31.89 16.53 -15.22
N PRO A 198 33.07 17.21 -15.45
CA PRO A 198 34.27 16.95 -14.66
C PRO A 198 34.02 17.20 -13.17
N VAL A 199 34.60 16.37 -12.30
CA VAL A 199 34.44 16.48 -10.82
C VAL A 199 34.76 17.87 -10.31
N THR A 200 35.81 18.50 -10.86
CA THR A 200 36.20 19.87 -10.50
C THR A 200 35.14 20.90 -10.89
N ALA A 201 34.51 20.77 -12.04
CA ALA A 201 33.42 21.64 -12.47
C ALA A 201 32.16 21.42 -11.65
N ALA A 202 31.83 20.16 -11.32
CA ALA A 202 30.73 19.83 -10.42
C ALA A 202 30.93 20.45 -9.03
N THR A 203 32.13 20.34 -8.48
CA THR A 203 32.47 20.91 -7.16
C THR A 203 32.39 22.45 -7.17
N ALA A 204 32.84 23.08 -8.25
CA ALA A 204 32.74 24.54 -8.41
C ALA A 204 31.27 25.01 -8.53
N ALA A 205 30.46 24.32 -9.32
CA ALA A 205 29.02 24.60 -9.46
C ALA A 205 28.30 24.44 -8.11
N ASN A 206 28.62 23.39 -7.38
CA ASN A 206 28.06 23.14 -6.05
C ASN A 206 28.37 24.27 -5.07
N ALA A 207 29.59 24.80 -5.06
CA ALA A 207 29.95 25.91 -4.19
C ALA A 207 29.12 27.18 -4.48
N VAL A 208 28.78 27.43 -5.74
CA VAL A 208 27.91 28.54 -6.13
C VAL A 208 26.47 28.31 -5.63
N ILE A 209 25.95 27.09 -5.82
CA ILE A 209 24.59 26.74 -5.36
C ILE A 209 24.51 26.83 -3.83
N ASP A 210 25.52 26.29 -3.11
CA ASP A 210 25.58 26.34 -1.65
C ASP A 210 25.52 27.76 -1.13
N GLN A 211 26.41 28.65 -1.63
CA GLN A 211 26.45 30.03 -1.25
C GLN A 211 25.14 30.79 -1.55
N ALA A 212 24.54 30.53 -2.72
CA ALA A 212 23.29 31.16 -3.11
C ALA A 212 22.09 30.65 -2.27
N ALA A 213 22.06 29.37 -1.96
CA ALA A 213 21.01 28.76 -1.12
C ALA A 213 21.09 29.33 0.33
N GLU A 214 22.28 29.36 0.92
CA GLU A 214 22.50 29.93 2.25
C GLU A 214 22.08 31.43 2.30
N ALA A 215 22.45 32.20 1.28
CA ALA A 215 22.05 33.60 1.15
C ALA A 215 20.52 33.77 1.04
N ALA A 216 19.82 32.79 0.47
CA ALA A 216 18.35 32.74 0.39
C ALA A 216 17.69 32.16 1.65
N GLY A 217 18.46 31.75 2.66
CA GLY A 217 17.96 31.14 3.89
C GLY A 217 17.52 29.66 3.67
N ARG A 218 18.03 29.00 2.64
CA ARG A 218 17.79 27.57 2.35
C ARG A 218 18.99 26.72 2.78
N ASP A 219 18.73 25.51 3.21
CA ASP A 219 19.78 24.51 3.42
C ASP A 219 20.27 24.00 2.06
N PRO A 220 21.57 24.13 1.70
CA PRO A 220 22.11 23.62 0.45
C PRO A 220 21.84 22.12 0.21
N ARG A 221 21.67 21.37 1.30
CA ARG A 221 21.35 19.93 1.26
C ARG A 221 19.93 19.62 0.78
N GLU A 222 19.04 20.61 0.70
CA GLU A 222 17.69 20.45 0.15
C GLU A 222 17.71 20.34 -1.38
N ILE A 223 18.78 20.80 -2.03
CA ILE A 223 18.88 20.88 -3.47
C ILE A 223 19.67 19.67 -3.98
N ARG A 224 19.02 18.77 -4.67
CA ARG A 224 19.62 17.56 -5.23
C ARG A 224 20.56 17.92 -6.41
N ARG A 225 21.71 17.30 -6.45
CA ARG A 225 22.69 17.44 -7.54
C ARG A 225 22.52 16.28 -8.50
N MET A 226 22.29 16.58 -9.76
CA MET A 226 21.99 15.60 -10.79
C MET A 226 22.93 15.77 -11.99
N VAL A 227 23.28 14.67 -12.64
CA VAL A 227 24.10 14.71 -13.85
C VAL A 227 23.52 13.78 -14.89
N GLN A 228 23.51 14.24 -16.14
CA GLN A 228 23.30 13.42 -17.32
C GLN A 228 24.65 12.85 -17.80
N VAL A 229 24.70 11.56 -18.09
CA VAL A 229 25.87 10.88 -18.64
C VAL A 229 25.50 10.18 -19.92
N THR A 230 26.44 10.15 -20.87
CA THR A 230 26.29 9.51 -22.18
C THR A 230 27.44 8.50 -22.38
N GLY A 231 27.25 7.52 -23.27
CA GLY A 231 28.31 6.55 -23.61
C GLY A 231 28.46 5.41 -22.59
N GLU A 232 29.66 4.83 -22.50
CA GLU A 232 29.98 3.75 -21.56
C GLU A 232 30.24 4.31 -20.15
N ALA A 233 29.21 4.49 -19.38
CA ALA A 233 29.29 4.98 -18.01
C ALA A 233 29.75 3.85 -17.07
N THR A 234 31.02 3.85 -16.67
CA THR A 234 31.58 2.86 -15.73
C THR A 234 31.50 3.36 -14.28
N ALA A 235 31.44 2.43 -13.32
CA ALA A 235 31.48 2.78 -11.89
C ALA A 235 32.73 3.62 -11.54
N ALA A 236 33.90 3.27 -12.09
CA ALA A 236 35.15 3.98 -11.83
C ALA A 236 35.12 5.46 -12.27
N ALA A 237 34.42 5.76 -13.36
CA ALA A 237 34.27 7.15 -13.83
C ALA A 237 33.24 7.95 -13.00
N LEU A 238 32.23 7.28 -12.42
CA LEU A 238 31.11 7.94 -11.72
C LEU A 238 31.29 8.04 -10.20
N LEU A 239 32.07 7.13 -9.58
CA LEU A 239 32.33 7.16 -8.14
C LEU A 239 32.85 8.51 -7.65
N PRO A 240 33.83 9.18 -8.30
CA PRO A 240 34.28 10.50 -7.82
C PRO A 240 33.22 11.60 -7.88
N LEU A 241 32.23 11.50 -8.78
CA LEU A 241 31.09 12.43 -8.80
C LEU A 241 30.20 12.28 -7.57
N ILE A 242 30.05 11.06 -7.07
CA ILE A 242 29.27 10.78 -5.85
C ILE A 242 30.09 11.17 -4.60
N GLU A 243 31.31 10.67 -4.51
CA GLU A 243 32.14 10.79 -3.30
C GLU A 243 32.68 12.21 -3.10
N ASP A 244 33.21 12.84 -4.15
CA ASP A 244 33.89 14.14 -4.07
C ASP A 244 32.95 15.31 -4.38
N ALA A 245 32.05 15.15 -5.38
CA ALA A 245 31.15 16.21 -5.81
C ALA A 245 29.72 16.09 -5.21
N GLY A 246 29.38 14.97 -4.55
CA GLY A 246 28.08 14.80 -3.89
C GLY A 246 26.89 14.69 -4.86
N ILE A 247 27.13 14.20 -6.09
CA ILE A 247 26.06 13.94 -7.06
C ILE A 247 25.15 12.84 -6.51
N GLY A 248 23.85 13.15 -6.36
CA GLY A 248 22.85 12.24 -5.80
C GLY A 248 21.94 11.59 -6.86
N THR A 249 22.02 12.01 -8.12
CA THR A 249 21.23 11.39 -9.20
C THR A 249 22.04 11.36 -10.49
N ILE A 250 22.09 10.20 -11.13
CA ILE A 250 22.76 9.97 -12.40
C ILE A 250 21.70 9.52 -13.41
N LEU A 251 21.57 10.27 -14.52
CA LEU A 251 20.69 9.93 -15.64
C LEU A 251 21.54 9.39 -16.80
N LEU A 252 21.36 8.12 -17.13
CA LEU A 252 21.96 7.50 -18.31
C LEU A 252 21.12 7.87 -19.54
N ALA A 253 21.67 8.67 -20.44
CA ALA A 253 21.01 9.04 -21.69
C ALA A 253 21.27 7.96 -22.74
N THR A 254 20.31 7.08 -22.96
CA THR A 254 20.39 5.98 -23.92
C THR A 254 19.03 5.35 -24.16
N ASP A 255 18.82 4.88 -25.39
CA ASP A 255 17.69 4.05 -25.81
C ASP A 255 18.12 2.61 -26.14
N ASP A 256 19.38 2.25 -25.85
CA ASP A 256 19.94 0.91 -26.07
C ASP A 256 19.66 0.00 -24.86
N PRO A 257 18.83 -1.06 -25.01
CA PRO A 257 18.52 -1.98 -23.91
C PRO A 257 19.74 -2.72 -23.37
N ASP A 258 20.76 -2.96 -24.20
CA ASP A 258 21.96 -3.65 -23.74
C ASP A 258 22.86 -2.73 -22.90
N ALA A 259 22.92 -1.44 -23.22
CA ALA A 259 23.61 -0.45 -22.39
C ALA A 259 22.89 -0.29 -21.02
N ILE A 260 21.55 -0.30 -21.01
CA ILE A 260 20.73 -0.25 -19.78
C ILE A 260 21.05 -1.46 -18.89
N ARG A 261 21.09 -2.69 -19.45
CA ARG A 261 21.43 -3.91 -18.69
C ARG A 261 22.87 -3.87 -18.17
N ARG A 262 23.84 -3.56 -19.02
CA ARG A 262 25.24 -3.48 -18.60
C ARG A 262 25.45 -2.50 -17.44
N PHE A 263 24.86 -1.31 -17.52
CA PHE A 263 24.97 -0.33 -16.45
C PHE A 263 24.37 -0.84 -15.14
N ALA A 264 23.18 -1.47 -15.19
CA ALA A 264 22.53 -2.04 -14.02
C ALA A 264 23.32 -3.17 -13.36
N GLU A 265 23.99 -4.02 -14.17
CA GLU A 265 24.72 -5.18 -13.69
C GLU A 265 26.15 -4.84 -13.24
N GLU A 266 26.84 -3.96 -13.97
CA GLU A 266 28.28 -3.71 -13.77
C GLU A 266 28.57 -2.44 -12.95
N ALA A 267 27.80 -1.36 -13.13
CA ALA A 267 28.08 -0.08 -12.47
C ALA A 267 27.18 0.17 -11.24
N ALA A 268 25.89 -0.05 -11.35
CA ALA A 268 24.93 0.31 -10.32
C ALA A 268 25.21 -0.31 -8.93
N PRO A 269 25.63 -1.58 -8.79
CA PRO A 269 25.91 -2.16 -7.48
C PRO A 269 27.02 -1.42 -6.71
N ALA A 270 28.12 -1.09 -7.39
CA ALA A 270 29.24 -0.38 -6.78
C ALA A 270 28.87 1.06 -6.41
N LEU A 271 28.10 1.76 -7.27
CA LEU A 271 27.62 3.12 -7.01
C LEU A 271 26.66 3.15 -5.82
N ARG A 272 25.77 2.18 -5.72
CA ARG A 272 24.81 2.06 -4.58
C ARG A 272 25.52 1.72 -3.28
N ALA A 273 26.55 0.86 -3.31
CA ALA A 273 27.35 0.54 -2.13
C ALA A 273 28.06 1.76 -1.59
N ALA A 274 28.74 2.54 -2.44
CA ALA A 274 29.42 3.77 -2.05
C ALA A 274 28.47 4.82 -1.46
N ALA A 275 27.25 4.90 -1.97
CA ALA A 275 26.25 5.85 -1.49
C ALA A 275 25.62 5.45 -0.15
N GLN A 276 25.52 4.16 0.18
CA GLN A 276 24.94 3.69 1.45
C GLN A 276 25.74 4.10 2.68
N GLU A 277 27.05 4.28 2.56
CA GLU A 277 27.93 4.71 3.67
C GLU A 277 27.72 6.18 4.07
N THR A 278 26.91 6.94 3.35
CA THR A 278 26.94 8.43 3.42
C THR A 278 25.58 9.13 3.58
N ALA A 279 24.46 8.40 3.58
CA ALA A 279 23.15 9.02 3.47
C ALA A 279 22.47 9.35 4.83
N THR A 280 22.51 10.61 5.24
CA THR A 280 21.51 11.16 6.17
C THR A 280 20.47 11.91 5.32
N GLN A 281 19.26 11.36 5.16
CA GLN A 281 18.21 11.99 4.35
C GLN A 281 17.73 13.31 4.99
N VAL A 282 17.91 14.40 4.30
CA VAL A 282 17.27 15.68 4.67
C VAL A 282 15.99 15.82 3.85
N LYS A 283 14.85 15.81 4.52
CA LYS A 283 13.54 16.03 3.88
C LYS A 283 13.43 17.46 3.37
N SER A 284 12.74 17.65 2.24
CA SER A 284 12.52 18.98 1.64
C SER A 284 11.79 19.91 2.61
N LEU A 285 11.92 21.22 2.40
CA LEU A 285 11.23 22.23 3.22
C LEU A 285 9.70 22.05 3.16
N PHE A 286 9.19 21.59 2.01
CA PHE A 286 7.76 21.34 1.84
C PHE A 286 7.29 20.18 2.72
N VAL A 287 7.98 19.05 2.73
CA VAL A 287 7.69 17.91 3.62
C VAL A 287 7.77 18.36 5.08
N ARG A 288 8.83 19.08 5.45
CA ARG A 288 9.01 19.58 6.83
C ARG A 288 7.88 20.50 7.28
N ARG A 289 7.30 21.32 6.39
CA ARG A 289 6.14 22.19 6.70
C ARG A 289 4.85 21.41 6.93
N GLN A 290 4.74 20.19 6.45
CA GLN A 290 3.58 19.32 6.66
C GLN A 290 3.70 18.43 7.90
N ARG A 291 4.84 18.47 8.60
CA ARG A 291 5.09 17.69 9.80
C ARG A 291 4.08 18.00 10.90
N HIS A 292 3.57 16.94 11.52
CA HIS A 292 2.62 17.07 12.64
C HIS A 292 3.36 17.49 13.91
N PRO A 293 2.91 18.55 14.64
CA PRO A 293 3.64 19.12 15.77
C PRO A 293 3.81 18.17 16.98
N GLY A 294 3.06 17.08 17.02
CA GLY A 294 3.14 16.04 18.06
C GLY A 294 4.11 14.90 17.75
N ILE A 295 4.87 14.97 16.65
CA ILE A 295 5.81 13.91 16.23
C ILE A 295 7.22 14.52 16.16
N ASP A 296 8.16 13.90 16.86
CA ASP A 296 9.59 14.25 16.79
C ASP A 296 10.26 13.46 15.65
N TYR A 297 10.27 14.05 14.46
CA TYR A 297 10.82 13.42 13.25
C TYR A 297 12.34 13.26 13.29
N ASP A 298 13.03 14.09 14.07
CA ASP A 298 14.49 14.04 14.16
C ASP A 298 14.96 12.90 15.09
N ALA A 299 14.06 12.38 15.93
CA ALA A 299 14.28 11.21 16.78
C ALA A 299 13.92 9.87 16.10
N VAL A 300 13.50 9.86 14.82
CA VAL A 300 13.25 8.61 14.08
C VAL A 300 14.54 7.79 14.04
N PRO A 301 14.52 6.50 14.44
CA PRO A 301 15.70 5.65 14.42
C PRO A 301 16.37 5.62 13.03
N ALA A 302 17.70 5.65 13.00
CA ALA A 302 18.46 5.68 11.75
C ALA A 302 18.16 4.47 10.83
N SER A 303 17.92 3.29 11.42
CA SER A 303 17.49 2.09 10.70
C SER A 303 16.17 2.25 9.93
N LEU A 304 15.28 3.10 10.41
CA LEU A 304 13.96 3.36 9.84
C LEU A 304 13.93 4.62 8.95
N ALA A 305 14.92 5.50 9.04
CA ALA A 305 14.91 6.80 8.38
C ALA A 305 14.70 6.68 6.85
N ALA A 306 15.35 5.70 6.20
CA ALA A 306 15.24 5.48 4.77
C ALA A 306 13.87 4.93 4.32
N SER A 307 13.14 4.26 5.21
CA SER A 307 11.83 3.65 4.94
C SER A 307 10.66 4.45 5.54
N ALA A 308 10.94 5.51 6.28
CA ALA A 308 9.95 6.40 6.86
C ALA A 308 9.33 7.31 5.79
N VAL A 309 7.99 7.37 5.75
CA VAL A 309 7.23 8.17 4.79
C VAL A 309 6.45 9.25 5.54
N GLU A 310 6.73 10.50 5.20
CA GLU A 310 6.10 11.71 5.76
C GLU A 310 5.04 12.28 4.78
N PRO A 311 4.07 13.06 5.24
CA PRO A 311 3.19 13.83 4.35
C PRO A 311 4.01 14.68 3.38
N GLY A 312 3.71 14.58 2.09
CA GLY A 312 4.46 15.25 1.02
C GLY A 312 5.60 14.43 0.40
N ASP A 313 5.98 13.30 1.00
CA ASP A 313 6.96 12.39 0.39
C ASP A 313 6.37 11.69 -0.85
N PRO A 314 7.20 11.35 -1.85
CA PRO A 314 6.84 10.42 -2.92
C PRO A 314 6.30 9.10 -2.32
N GLY A 315 5.19 8.61 -2.86
CA GLY A 315 4.56 7.40 -2.36
C GLY A 315 3.70 7.55 -1.11
N TYR A 316 3.63 8.73 -0.45
CA TYR A 316 2.74 8.95 0.69
C TYR A 316 1.27 8.64 0.36
N ALA A 317 0.83 9.01 -0.83
CA ALA A 317 -0.53 8.73 -1.31
C ALA A 317 -0.86 7.23 -1.29
N ARG A 318 0.11 6.34 -1.57
CA ARG A 318 -0.05 4.88 -1.58
C ARG A 318 -0.13 4.27 -0.19
N VAL A 319 0.45 4.92 0.81
CA VAL A 319 0.55 4.37 2.17
C VAL A 319 -0.33 5.08 3.19
N ARG A 320 -1.00 6.18 2.83
CA ARG A 320 -1.83 6.92 3.79
C ARG A 320 -3.16 6.27 4.10
N SER A 321 -3.79 5.62 3.11
CA SER A 321 -5.13 5.05 3.19
C SER A 321 -5.11 3.53 3.34
N THR A 322 -6.25 2.95 3.70
CA THR A 322 -6.51 1.50 3.70
C THR A 322 -7.54 1.16 2.63
N TYR A 323 -7.91 -0.10 2.50
CA TYR A 323 -8.90 -0.59 1.54
C TYR A 323 -10.21 0.24 1.54
N LEU A 324 -10.75 0.56 2.71
CA LEU A 324 -12.01 1.33 2.81
C LEU A 324 -11.84 2.72 3.43
N ARG A 325 -10.83 2.94 4.27
CA ARG A 325 -10.71 4.18 5.03
C ARG A 325 -9.66 5.11 4.44
N GLY A 326 -10.04 6.39 4.23
CA GLY A 326 -9.10 7.46 3.96
C GLY A 326 -8.29 7.80 5.21
N GLY A 327 -6.97 7.95 5.07
CA GLY A 327 -6.07 8.32 6.15
C GLY A 327 -5.19 9.52 5.80
N SER A 328 -4.67 10.17 6.84
CA SER A 328 -3.64 11.20 6.76
C SER A 328 -2.69 11.09 7.95
N PRO A 329 -1.97 9.95 8.10
CA PRO A 329 -1.01 9.79 9.18
C PRO A 329 0.10 10.84 9.09
N GLY A 330 0.58 11.32 10.24
CA GLY A 330 1.72 12.23 10.28
C GLY A 330 3.03 11.54 9.93
N LEU A 331 3.13 10.22 10.17
CA LEU A 331 4.32 9.44 9.86
C LEU A 331 3.94 7.98 9.61
N VAL A 332 4.49 7.37 8.56
CA VAL A 332 4.41 5.94 8.30
C VAL A 332 5.80 5.33 8.40
N LEU A 333 6.02 4.48 9.39
CA LEU A 333 7.26 3.70 9.57
C LEU A 333 7.09 2.34 8.89
N ARG A 334 8.05 1.93 8.09
CA ARG A 334 8.00 0.69 7.30
C ARG A 334 9.17 -0.23 7.64
N PRO A 335 9.14 -0.87 8.82
CA PRO A 335 10.18 -1.80 9.23
C PRO A 335 10.25 -3.02 8.31
N GLY A 336 11.46 -3.48 8.00
CA GLY A 336 11.73 -4.70 7.23
C GLY A 336 12.29 -5.86 8.07
N THR A 337 12.51 -5.64 9.36
CA THR A 337 13.00 -6.67 10.30
C THR A 337 12.29 -6.55 11.65
N ALA A 338 12.31 -7.63 12.45
CA ALA A 338 11.76 -7.62 13.81
C ALA A 338 12.49 -6.63 14.72
N ASP A 339 13.77 -6.38 14.51
CA ASP A 339 14.54 -5.39 15.26
C ASP A 339 14.09 -3.98 14.92
N GLU A 340 13.86 -3.67 13.65
CA GLU A 340 13.29 -2.41 13.22
C GLU A 340 11.86 -2.20 13.76
N VAL A 341 11.03 -3.26 13.87
CA VAL A 341 9.73 -3.19 14.56
C VAL A 341 9.90 -2.80 16.02
N SER A 342 10.87 -3.39 16.69
CA SER A 342 11.21 -3.08 18.07
C SER A 342 11.61 -1.61 18.27
N GLU A 343 12.42 -1.08 17.37
CA GLU A 343 12.81 0.33 17.36
C GLU A 343 11.62 1.25 17.03
N ALA A 344 10.79 0.87 16.07
CA ALA A 344 9.56 1.61 15.72
C ALA A 344 8.60 1.72 16.90
N VAL A 345 8.41 0.63 17.66
CA VAL A 345 7.56 0.61 18.86
C VAL A 345 8.14 1.50 19.96
N ARG A 346 9.46 1.39 20.25
CA ARG A 346 10.12 2.25 21.25
C ARG A 346 10.00 3.72 20.88
N TYR A 347 10.20 4.06 19.62
CA TYR A 347 10.03 5.41 19.13
C TYR A 347 8.57 5.88 19.24
N ALA A 348 7.60 5.12 18.71
CA ALA A 348 6.19 5.49 18.74
C ALA A 348 5.65 5.68 20.17
N ARG A 349 6.15 4.91 21.13
CA ARG A 349 5.78 5.01 22.56
C ARG A 349 6.14 6.36 23.18
N THR A 350 7.17 7.04 22.67
CA THR A 350 7.58 8.36 23.18
C THR A 350 6.78 9.50 22.59
N GLN A 351 5.97 9.23 21.54
CA GLN A 351 5.24 10.27 20.83
C GLN A 351 3.81 10.41 21.39
N PRO A 352 3.32 11.64 21.68
CA PRO A 352 1.99 11.88 22.23
C PRO A 352 0.90 11.82 21.14
N VAL A 353 0.99 10.89 20.20
CA VAL A 353 0.06 10.73 19.07
C VAL A 353 -0.48 9.31 19.00
N LYS A 354 -1.52 9.11 18.20
CA LYS A 354 -2.13 7.81 17.98
C LYS A 354 -1.21 6.89 17.20
N LEU A 355 -1.13 5.62 17.61
CA LEU A 355 -0.43 4.56 16.88
C LEU A 355 -1.45 3.63 16.21
N SER A 356 -1.24 3.32 14.94
CA SER A 356 -1.97 2.26 14.21
C SER A 356 -0.98 1.25 13.63
N ILE A 357 -1.39 -0.03 13.61
CA ILE A 357 -0.58 -1.11 13.03
C ILE A 357 -1.23 -1.56 11.73
N ARG A 358 -0.44 -1.72 10.68
CA ARG A 358 -0.90 -2.18 9.38
C ARG A 358 -0.10 -3.37 8.88
N SER A 359 -0.82 -4.43 8.50
CA SER A 359 -0.37 -5.56 7.69
C SER A 359 -0.78 -5.28 6.23
N GLY A 360 -1.75 -6.01 5.66
CA GLY A 360 -2.26 -5.79 4.30
C GLY A 360 -3.21 -4.59 4.12
N GLY A 361 -3.60 -3.86 5.18
CA GLY A 361 -4.49 -2.70 5.06
C GLY A 361 -5.95 -3.00 4.71
N HIS A 362 -6.39 -4.27 4.74
CA HIS A 362 -7.75 -4.71 4.39
C HIS A 362 -8.75 -4.74 5.56
N GLY A 363 -8.33 -4.40 6.76
CA GLY A 363 -9.23 -4.38 7.92
C GLY A 363 -10.43 -3.48 7.67
N ILE A 364 -11.64 -4.06 7.62
CA ILE A 364 -12.90 -3.36 7.37
C ILE A 364 -13.16 -2.30 8.44
N SER A 365 -12.73 -2.55 9.67
CA SER A 365 -12.78 -1.57 10.76
C SER A 365 -12.06 -0.25 10.46
N GLY A 366 -11.17 -0.23 9.45
CA GLY A 366 -10.40 0.94 9.05
C GLY A 366 -9.32 1.38 10.05
N ARG A 367 -8.97 0.54 11.04
CA ARG A 367 -8.08 0.91 12.15
C ARG A 367 -6.59 0.86 11.82
N SER A 368 -6.21 0.32 10.69
CA SER A 368 -4.82 0.25 10.23
C SER A 368 -4.32 1.55 9.54
N THR A 369 -5.06 2.65 9.70
CA THR A 369 -4.61 4.04 9.42
C THR A 369 -5.26 5.03 10.40
N ASN A 370 -4.72 6.25 10.45
CA ASN A 370 -5.20 7.31 11.34
C ASN A 370 -5.04 8.70 10.69
N HIS A 371 -5.33 9.75 11.46
CA HIS A 371 -5.08 11.14 11.08
C HIS A 371 -4.11 11.77 12.08
N GLY A 372 -3.00 12.31 11.60
CA GLY A 372 -1.97 13.00 12.38
C GLY A 372 -1.15 12.10 13.31
N GLY A 373 -1.38 10.77 13.34
CA GLY A 373 -0.64 9.84 14.17
C GLY A 373 0.48 9.10 13.43
N ILE A 374 0.98 8.03 14.03
CA ILE A 374 1.98 7.14 13.46
C ILE A 374 1.30 5.87 12.97
N VAL A 375 1.72 5.37 11.81
CA VAL A 375 1.39 4.02 11.33
C VAL A 375 2.68 3.21 11.27
N ILE A 376 2.70 2.03 11.91
CA ILE A 376 3.73 1.02 11.66
C ILE A 376 3.18 0.06 10.62
N ASP A 377 3.77 0.10 9.42
CA ASP A 377 3.37 -0.66 8.24
C ASP A 377 4.31 -1.85 8.05
N LEU A 378 3.78 -3.05 8.22
CA LEU A 378 4.51 -4.31 8.19
C LEU A 378 4.64 -4.91 6.79
N SER A 379 4.26 -4.18 5.73
CA SER A 379 4.25 -4.71 4.35
C SER A 379 5.62 -5.18 3.83
N ARG A 380 6.73 -4.77 4.45
CA ARG A 380 8.08 -5.24 4.13
C ARG A 380 8.48 -6.55 4.84
N LEU A 381 7.69 -6.98 5.82
CA LEU A 381 7.81 -8.26 6.50
C LEU A 381 6.85 -9.25 5.86
N HIS A 382 7.24 -9.90 4.77
CA HIS A 382 6.36 -10.75 3.95
C HIS A 382 6.97 -12.09 3.54
N ALA A 383 8.04 -12.51 4.20
CA ALA A 383 8.64 -13.82 3.96
C ALA A 383 7.69 -14.97 4.31
N ILE A 384 7.78 -16.04 3.53
CA ILE A 384 7.03 -17.29 3.69
C ILE A 384 8.03 -18.44 3.60
N ASP A 385 8.27 -19.13 4.71
CA ASP A 385 9.31 -20.16 4.83
C ASP A 385 8.70 -21.50 5.24
N VAL A 386 9.03 -22.58 4.55
CA VAL A 386 8.71 -23.95 4.97
C VAL A 386 9.75 -24.37 6.01
N LEU A 387 9.31 -24.54 7.25
CA LEU A 387 10.20 -24.94 8.36
C LEU A 387 10.46 -26.42 8.39
N ASP A 388 9.41 -27.23 8.19
CA ASP A 388 9.45 -28.68 8.27
C ASP A 388 8.35 -29.29 7.38
N LYS A 389 8.76 -30.14 6.44
CA LYS A 389 7.85 -30.77 5.48
C LYS A 389 7.07 -31.95 6.09
N ASP A 390 7.67 -32.65 7.03
CA ASP A 390 7.03 -33.85 7.62
C ASP A 390 5.89 -33.47 8.56
N THR A 391 6.06 -32.35 9.27
CA THR A 391 5.04 -31.78 10.17
C THR A 391 4.24 -30.66 9.53
N ARG A 392 4.49 -30.33 8.24
CA ARG A 392 3.84 -29.23 7.49
C ARG A 392 3.88 -27.91 8.22
N ARG A 393 5.03 -27.61 8.85
CA ARG A 393 5.25 -26.35 9.58
C ARG A 393 5.75 -25.28 8.64
N VAL A 394 5.09 -24.12 8.68
CA VAL A 394 5.46 -22.95 7.88
C VAL A 394 5.57 -21.73 8.77
N ARG A 395 6.52 -20.84 8.46
CA ARG A 395 6.68 -19.53 9.07
C ARG A 395 6.24 -18.47 8.06
N ILE A 396 5.35 -17.59 8.49
CA ILE A 396 4.78 -16.55 7.64
C ILE A 396 4.90 -15.21 8.36
N GLU A 397 5.42 -14.21 7.68
CA GLU A 397 5.51 -12.85 8.21
C GLU A 397 4.20 -12.07 8.00
N PRO A 398 3.86 -11.10 8.87
CA PRO A 398 2.55 -10.46 8.95
C PRO A 398 2.16 -9.64 7.72
N GLY A 399 3.13 -9.15 6.95
CA GLY A 399 2.91 -8.35 5.74
C GLY A 399 2.60 -9.17 4.50
N ALA A 400 2.78 -10.50 4.52
CA ALA A 400 2.38 -11.39 3.45
C ALA A 400 0.86 -11.30 3.20
N ARG A 401 0.43 -11.55 1.97
CA ARG A 401 -0.98 -11.64 1.58
C ARG A 401 -1.39 -13.09 1.44
N TRP A 402 -2.67 -13.39 1.63
CA TRP A 402 -3.15 -14.77 1.53
C TRP A 402 -3.03 -15.36 0.14
N SER A 403 -3.06 -14.53 -0.93
CA SER A 403 -2.71 -14.97 -2.28
C SER A 403 -1.27 -15.48 -2.39
N ASP A 404 -0.31 -14.78 -1.75
CA ASP A 404 1.09 -15.15 -1.77
C ASP A 404 1.33 -16.42 -0.97
N VAL A 405 0.62 -16.56 0.17
CA VAL A 405 0.66 -17.77 1.00
C VAL A 405 0.09 -18.98 0.23
N ALA A 406 -1.07 -18.83 -0.43
CA ALA A 406 -1.65 -19.90 -1.23
C ALA A 406 -0.70 -20.33 -2.37
N ALA A 407 -0.14 -19.38 -3.09
CA ALA A 407 0.84 -19.65 -4.16
C ALA A 407 2.12 -20.34 -3.65
N ALA A 408 2.62 -19.97 -2.47
CA ALA A 408 3.80 -20.58 -1.87
C ALA A 408 3.54 -22.01 -1.37
N LEU A 409 2.32 -22.33 -0.95
CA LEU A 409 1.93 -23.65 -0.43
C LEU A 409 1.51 -24.62 -1.53
N ALA A 410 0.94 -24.12 -2.63
CA ALA A 410 0.43 -24.94 -3.75
C ALA A 410 1.43 -25.97 -4.30
N PRO A 411 2.74 -25.66 -4.50
CA PRO A 411 3.72 -26.66 -4.98
C PRO A 411 3.92 -27.85 -4.04
N HIS A 412 3.47 -27.73 -2.78
CA HIS A 412 3.54 -28.81 -1.80
C HIS A 412 2.23 -29.60 -1.67
N GLY A 413 1.17 -29.20 -2.39
CA GLY A 413 -0.17 -29.76 -2.19
C GLY A 413 -0.79 -29.35 -0.85
N TRP A 414 -0.46 -28.14 -0.37
CA TRP A 414 -0.89 -27.63 0.91
C TRP A 414 -1.72 -26.36 0.78
N ALA A 415 -2.60 -26.17 1.75
CA ALA A 415 -3.28 -24.90 1.98
C ALA A 415 -3.38 -24.58 3.47
N LEU A 416 -3.73 -23.35 3.79
CA LEU A 416 -4.02 -22.92 5.15
C LEU A 416 -5.43 -22.35 5.19
N SER A 417 -6.24 -22.77 6.17
CA SER A 417 -7.51 -22.14 6.46
C SER A 417 -7.26 -20.65 6.75
N SER A 418 -7.70 -19.78 5.82
CA SER A 418 -7.38 -18.36 5.79
C SER A 418 -8.65 -17.51 5.63
N GLY A 419 -8.61 -16.41 4.88
CA GLY A 419 -9.78 -15.63 4.49
C GLY A 419 -10.45 -16.15 3.22
N ASP A 420 -11.44 -15.41 2.75
CA ASP A 420 -12.16 -15.63 1.49
C ASP A 420 -11.69 -14.69 0.35
N TYR A 421 -10.63 -13.91 0.58
CA TYR A 421 -10.07 -12.98 -0.40
C TYR A 421 -8.54 -12.87 -0.28
N GLY A 422 -7.84 -13.17 -1.35
CA GLY A 422 -6.38 -13.28 -1.35
C GLY A 422 -5.61 -11.99 -1.08
N GLY A 423 -6.19 -10.83 -1.32
CA GLY A 423 -5.54 -9.53 -1.06
C GLY A 423 -5.41 -9.16 0.41
N VAL A 424 -6.07 -9.88 1.32
CA VAL A 424 -6.01 -9.62 2.78
C VAL A 424 -4.64 -10.01 3.33
N GLY A 425 -4.08 -9.15 4.20
CA GLY A 425 -2.82 -9.44 4.89
C GLY A 425 -2.96 -10.44 6.05
N VAL A 426 -1.92 -11.22 6.25
CA VAL A 426 -1.89 -12.29 7.24
C VAL A 426 -2.07 -11.75 8.67
N GLY A 427 -1.35 -10.68 9.06
CA GLY A 427 -1.25 -10.26 10.45
C GLY A 427 -2.58 -9.94 11.13
N GLY A 428 -3.44 -9.16 10.48
CA GLY A 428 -4.74 -8.78 11.07
C GLY A 428 -5.72 -9.95 11.15
N LEU A 429 -5.76 -10.81 10.15
CA LEU A 429 -6.66 -11.96 10.07
C LEU A 429 -6.22 -13.04 11.09
N ALA A 430 -4.95 -13.40 11.10
CA ALA A 430 -4.39 -14.45 11.95
C ALA A 430 -4.35 -14.11 13.45
N THR A 431 -4.63 -12.87 13.84
CA THR A 431 -4.75 -12.47 15.25
C THR A 431 -6.20 -12.31 15.71
N SER A 432 -7.17 -12.34 14.79
CA SER A 432 -8.57 -12.03 15.09
C SER A 432 -9.54 -13.21 14.96
N GLY A 433 -9.07 -14.33 14.43
CA GLY A 433 -9.86 -15.55 14.15
C GLY A 433 -9.51 -16.16 12.80
N GLY A 434 -9.84 -15.48 11.72
CA GLY A 434 -9.62 -15.96 10.36
C GLY A 434 -10.74 -16.87 9.89
N ILE A 435 -11.70 -16.29 9.16
CA ILE A 435 -12.87 -16.96 8.59
C ILE A 435 -12.71 -16.97 7.07
N GLY A 436 -12.70 -18.16 6.47
CA GLY A 436 -12.53 -18.32 5.03
C GLY A 436 -13.00 -19.66 4.48
N TRP A 437 -12.48 -20.05 3.32
CA TRP A 437 -13.02 -21.17 2.54
C TRP A 437 -12.89 -22.55 3.19
N PHE A 438 -11.95 -22.76 4.09
CA PHE A 438 -11.76 -24.03 4.80
C PHE A 438 -12.21 -24.02 6.26
N VAL A 439 -12.90 -22.97 6.71
CA VAL A 439 -13.29 -22.83 8.11
C VAL A 439 -14.15 -23.97 8.63
N ARG A 440 -14.99 -24.58 7.77
CA ARG A 440 -15.89 -25.67 8.16
C ARG A 440 -15.18 -27.01 8.26
N GLU A 441 -14.14 -27.24 7.47
CA GLU A 441 -13.39 -28.49 7.44
C GLU A 441 -12.20 -28.46 8.37
N HIS A 442 -11.40 -27.39 8.31
CA HIS A 442 -10.12 -27.29 9.01
C HIS A 442 -10.14 -26.32 10.21
N GLY A 443 -11.21 -25.54 10.41
CA GLY A 443 -11.30 -24.58 11.53
C GLY A 443 -10.84 -23.17 11.15
N LEU A 444 -10.72 -22.32 12.15
CA LEU A 444 -10.26 -20.95 11.99
C LEU A 444 -8.75 -20.91 11.76
N THR A 445 -8.25 -19.85 11.10
CA THR A 445 -6.78 -19.64 10.92
C THR A 445 -6.01 -19.71 12.23
N ILE A 446 -6.57 -19.19 13.32
CA ILE A 446 -5.94 -19.22 14.64
C ILE A 446 -5.80 -20.62 15.25
N ASP A 447 -6.55 -21.62 14.74
CA ASP A 447 -6.51 -23.00 15.23
C ASP A 447 -5.29 -23.74 14.68
N HIS A 448 -4.76 -23.31 13.54
CA HIS A 448 -3.54 -23.80 12.91
C HIS A 448 -2.26 -23.19 13.50
N LEU A 449 -2.39 -22.13 14.33
CA LEU A 449 -1.26 -21.41 14.88
C LEU A 449 -0.57 -22.24 15.99
N LYS A 450 0.73 -22.39 15.87
CA LYS A 450 1.58 -23.14 16.84
C LYS A 450 2.44 -22.22 17.68
N ALA A 451 2.90 -21.10 17.10
CA ALA A 451 3.66 -20.08 17.82
C ALA A 451 3.59 -18.74 17.10
N VAL A 452 3.92 -17.67 17.79
CA VAL A 452 4.17 -16.34 17.25
C VAL A 452 5.46 -15.76 17.80
N GLU A 453 6.16 -15.01 16.98
CA GLU A 453 7.17 -14.04 17.41
C GLU A 453 6.52 -12.67 17.44
N MET A 454 6.74 -11.87 18.48
CA MET A 454 6.11 -10.56 18.56
C MET A 454 6.95 -9.56 19.34
N VAL A 455 6.67 -8.28 19.09
CA VAL A 455 7.23 -7.12 19.79
C VAL A 455 6.18 -6.55 20.73
N LEU A 456 6.48 -6.48 22.02
CA LEU A 456 5.61 -5.94 23.07
C LEU A 456 5.63 -4.40 23.12
N ALA A 457 4.78 -3.79 23.95
CA ALA A 457 4.66 -2.35 24.08
C ALA A 457 5.93 -1.62 24.56
N ASP A 458 6.85 -2.31 25.20
CA ASP A 458 8.16 -1.78 25.62
C ASP A 458 9.27 -1.97 24.56
N GLY A 459 8.93 -2.60 23.41
CA GLY A 459 9.87 -2.96 22.37
C GLY A 459 10.62 -4.27 22.63
N THR A 460 10.27 -5.04 23.67
CA THR A 460 10.85 -6.36 23.91
C THR A 460 10.33 -7.38 22.90
N ARG A 461 11.22 -8.22 22.38
CA ARG A 461 10.85 -9.34 21.50
C ARG A 461 10.59 -10.58 22.34
N VAL A 462 9.49 -11.25 22.08
CA VAL A 462 9.10 -12.49 22.74
C VAL A 462 8.59 -13.50 21.73
N ARG A 463 8.74 -14.78 22.06
CA ARG A 463 8.03 -15.87 21.40
C ARG A 463 6.89 -16.32 22.31
N ALA A 464 5.73 -16.62 21.75
CA ALA A 464 4.59 -17.17 22.47
C ALA A 464 4.07 -18.41 21.74
N GLY A 465 3.83 -19.47 22.49
CA GLY A 465 3.35 -20.78 22.03
C GLY A 465 2.74 -21.54 23.19
N GLU A 466 2.44 -22.82 22.99
CA GLU A 466 1.82 -23.65 24.04
C GLU A 466 2.72 -23.80 25.28
N ASP A 467 4.03 -23.94 25.07
CA ASP A 467 5.00 -24.18 26.13
C ASP A 467 5.71 -22.90 26.62
N GLU A 468 5.53 -21.79 25.92
CA GLU A 468 6.21 -20.52 26.20
C GLU A 468 5.24 -19.34 26.09
N ASN A 469 5.12 -18.52 27.13
CA ASN A 469 4.18 -17.39 27.19
C ASN A 469 2.74 -17.81 26.79
N ALA A 470 2.26 -18.96 27.25
CA ALA A 470 1.01 -19.59 26.85
C ALA A 470 -0.23 -18.68 27.02
N GLU A 471 -0.26 -17.84 28.08
CA GLU A 471 -1.34 -16.88 28.28
C GLU A 471 -1.35 -15.77 27.19
N LEU A 472 -0.18 -15.29 26.79
CA LEU A 472 -0.05 -14.34 25.69
C LEU A 472 -0.46 -15.00 24.37
N PHE A 473 -0.05 -16.24 24.13
CA PHE A 473 -0.45 -17.04 22.98
C PHE A 473 -1.96 -17.25 22.92
N TRP A 474 -2.59 -17.51 24.06
CA TRP A 474 -4.06 -17.55 24.13
C TRP A 474 -4.69 -16.22 23.71
N GLY A 475 -4.17 -15.08 24.21
CA GLY A 475 -4.69 -13.76 23.92
C GLY A 475 -4.53 -13.34 22.46
N VAL A 476 -3.40 -13.62 21.82
CA VAL A 476 -3.12 -13.29 20.41
C VAL A 476 -4.09 -14.02 19.47
N ARG A 477 -4.56 -15.21 19.86
CA ARG A 477 -5.51 -16.00 19.08
C ARG A 477 -6.95 -15.52 19.28
N GLY A 478 -7.29 -14.31 18.77
CA GLY A 478 -8.65 -13.76 18.76
C GLY A 478 -8.79 -12.33 19.26
N ALA A 479 -7.81 -11.78 20.00
CA ALA A 479 -7.90 -10.41 20.52
C ALA A 479 -7.31 -9.34 19.57
N GLY A 480 -6.78 -9.72 18.42
CA GLY A 480 -6.12 -8.78 17.51
C GLY A 480 -4.83 -8.21 18.12
N ALA A 481 -4.43 -7.01 17.70
CA ALA A 481 -3.18 -6.37 18.08
C ALA A 481 -3.25 -5.63 19.43
N ASN A 482 -3.86 -6.24 20.47
CA ASN A 482 -4.02 -5.58 21.78
C ASN A 482 -2.76 -5.63 22.67
N PHE A 483 -1.82 -6.54 22.40
CA PHE A 483 -0.69 -6.82 23.32
C PHE A 483 0.67 -6.52 22.70
N GLY A 484 0.74 -6.38 21.39
CA GLY A 484 1.99 -6.20 20.65
C GLY A 484 1.81 -6.36 19.14
N ILE A 485 2.91 -6.30 18.44
CA ILE A 485 3.00 -6.48 16.99
C ILE A 485 3.59 -7.85 16.72
N VAL A 486 2.83 -8.75 16.08
CA VAL A 486 3.38 -10.04 15.64
C VAL A 486 4.29 -9.80 14.44
N THR A 487 5.49 -10.35 14.49
CA THR A 487 6.52 -10.26 13.46
C THR A 487 6.71 -11.56 12.67
N ALA A 488 6.25 -12.68 13.21
CA ALA A 488 6.13 -13.95 12.49
C ALA A 488 5.09 -14.86 13.13
N PHE A 489 4.45 -15.67 12.31
CA PHE A 489 3.51 -16.72 12.68
C PHE A 489 4.08 -18.07 12.28
N GLU A 490 4.01 -19.08 13.15
CA GLU A 490 4.28 -20.48 12.83
C GLU A 490 2.98 -21.25 12.75
N PHE A 491 2.64 -21.75 11.56
CA PHE A 491 1.44 -22.53 11.33
C PHE A 491 1.76 -24.00 11.02
N GLU A 492 0.83 -24.87 11.32
CA GLU A 492 0.72 -26.20 10.74
C GLU A 492 -0.38 -26.13 9.67
N VAL A 493 -0.04 -26.48 8.43
CA VAL A 493 -0.94 -26.37 7.27
C VAL A 493 -1.53 -27.71 6.86
N ASP A 494 -2.63 -27.69 6.12
CA ASP A 494 -3.37 -28.88 5.71
C ASP A 494 -2.94 -29.34 4.31
N GLU A 495 -3.12 -30.64 4.04
CA GLU A 495 -3.03 -31.20 2.69
C GLU A 495 -4.35 -30.90 1.97
N VAL A 496 -4.27 -30.18 0.87
CA VAL A 496 -5.42 -29.78 0.05
C VAL A 496 -5.04 -29.94 -1.42
N GLY A 497 -5.88 -30.67 -2.15
CA GLY A 497 -5.75 -30.83 -3.60
C GLY A 497 -6.40 -29.70 -4.40
N ASP A 498 -6.81 -30.03 -5.64
CA ASP A 498 -7.69 -29.15 -6.39
C ASP A 498 -9.07 -29.13 -5.72
N VAL A 499 -9.75 -27.99 -5.83
CA VAL A 499 -11.04 -27.76 -5.18
C VAL A 499 -12.13 -27.43 -6.19
N GLY A 500 -13.36 -27.80 -5.87
CA GLY A 500 -14.53 -27.31 -6.59
C GLY A 500 -14.84 -25.88 -6.17
N PHE A 501 -14.75 -24.93 -7.09
CA PHE A 501 -15.16 -23.54 -6.87
C PHE A 501 -16.42 -23.22 -7.66
N ALA A 502 -17.46 -22.77 -6.97
CA ALA A 502 -18.76 -22.46 -7.55
C ALA A 502 -19.19 -21.03 -7.28
N GLN A 503 -19.82 -20.43 -8.29
CA GLN A 503 -20.51 -19.17 -8.19
C GLN A 503 -21.92 -19.32 -8.78
N PHE A 504 -22.93 -18.91 -7.99
CA PHE A 504 -24.33 -18.93 -8.41
C PHE A 504 -24.90 -17.52 -8.29
N VAL A 505 -25.63 -17.10 -9.32
CA VAL A 505 -26.48 -15.90 -9.26
C VAL A 505 -27.90 -16.40 -9.11
N VAL A 506 -28.58 -15.93 -8.04
CA VAL A 506 -29.92 -16.37 -7.68
C VAL A 506 -30.88 -15.19 -7.52
N ASP A 507 -32.18 -15.48 -7.70
CA ASP A 507 -33.24 -14.50 -7.35
C ASP A 507 -33.34 -14.38 -5.83
N ALA A 508 -33.02 -13.19 -5.31
CA ALA A 508 -33.09 -12.86 -3.90
C ALA A 508 -34.32 -11.98 -3.54
N THR A 509 -35.33 -11.91 -4.39
CA THR A 509 -36.57 -11.15 -4.14
C THR A 509 -37.23 -11.59 -2.83
N ASP A 510 -37.26 -12.91 -2.56
CA ASP A 510 -37.58 -13.51 -1.25
C ASP A 510 -36.29 -13.70 -0.45
N ALA A 511 -35.68 -12.61 0.05
CA ALA A 511 -34.41 -12.71 0.77
C ALA A 511 -34.53 -13.50 2.08
N ALA A 512 -35.67 -13.44 2.77
CA ALA A 512 -35.88 -14.21 3.99
C ALA A 512 -35.92 -15.72 3.69
N GLY A 513 -36.75 -16.15 2.73
CA GLY A 513 -36.81 -17.56 2.34
C GLY A 513 -35.50 -18.07 1.75
N LEU A 514 -34.75 -17.24 1.01
CA LEU A 514 -33.40 -17.60 0.54
C LEU A 514 -32.45 -17.86 1.73
N LEU A 515 -32.41 -16.94 2.72
CA LEU A 515 -31.57 -17.09 3.91
C LEU A 515 -31.91 -18.33 4.72
N GLU A 516 -33.20 -18.63 4.92
CA GLU A 516 -33.65 -19.81 5.64
C GLU A 516 -33.24 -21.11 4.91
N ARG A 517 -33.52 -21.21 3.60
CA ARG A 517 -33.20 -22.40 2.81
C ARG A 517 -31.71 -22.61 2.65
N TRP A 518 -30.94 -21.53 2.35
CA TRP A 518 -29.50 -21.60 2.26
C TRP A 518 -28.87 -21.93 3.62
N GLY A 519 -29.36 -21.35 4.69
CA GLY A 519 -28.92 -21.63 6.05
C GLY A 519 -29.12 -23.09 6.44
N ALA A 520 -30.30 -23.64 6.19
CA ALA A 520 -30.60 -25.04 6.43
C ALA A 520 -29.72 -25.98 5.58
N ALA A 521 -29.47 -25.61 4.31
CA ALA A 521 -28.56 -26.37 3.44
C ALA A 521 -27.13 -26.36 3.98
N MET A 522 -26.64 -25.22 4.48
CA MET A 522 -25.30 -25.11 5.06
C MET A 522 -25.15 -25.85 6.39
N GLU A 523 -26.18 -25.85 7.25
CA GLU A 523 -26.15 -26.60 8.52
C GLU A 523 -26.15 -28.12 8.28
N ALA A 524 -26.84 -28.59 7.22
CA ALA A 524 -26.91 -29.98 6.83
C ALA A 524 -25.70 -30.43 6.00
N ALA A 525 -24.95 -29.49 5.40
CA ALA A 525 -23.84 -29.80 4.50
C ALA A 525 -22.69 -30.51 5.24
N PRO A 526 -21.99 -31.43 4.60
CA PRO A 526 -20.71 -31.93 5.08
C PRO A 526 -19.67 -30.83 5.29
N ARG A 527 -18.61 -31.12 6.05
CA ARG A 527 -17.61 -30.12 6.43
C ARG A 527 -16.74 -29.65 5.27
N ASP A 528 -16.58 -30.51 4.26
CA ASP A 528 -15.83 -30.24 3.03
C ASP A 528 -16.46 -29.14 2.15
N VAL A 529 -17.60 -28.58 2.54
CA VAL A 529 -18.25 -27.47 1.84
C VAL A 529 -18.27 -26.21 2.71
N THR A 530 -17.71 -25.14 2.18
CA THR A 530 -17.89 -23.79 2.75
C THR A 530 -18.53 -22.88 1.70
N SER A 531 -19.52 -22.10 2.13
CA SER A 531 -20.23 -21.19 1.22
C SER A 531 -20.51 -19.84 1.88
N SER A 532 -20.63 -18.82 1.03
CA SER A 532 -21.08 -17.47 1.41
C SER A 532 -22.19 -16.99 0.48
N LEU A 533 -23.14 -16.24 1.04
CA LEU A 533 -24.23 -15.58 0.33
C LEU A 533 -24.09 -14.06 0.44
N ILE A 534 -24.07 -13.37 -0.69
CA ILE A 534 -24.01 -11.93 -0.79
C ILE A 534 -25.32 -11.41 -1.40
N ILE A 535 -25.94 -10.42 -0.79
CA ILE A 535 -27.10 -9.70 -1.34
C ILE A 535 -26.70 -8.23 -1.51
N GLY A 536 -26.71 -7.77 -2.75
CA GLY A 536 -26.38 -6.40 -3.11
C GLY A 536 -27.59 -5.45 -2.94
N ARG A 537 -27.41 -4.20 -3.36
CA ARG A 537 -28.48 -3.20 -3.35
C ARG A 537 -29.46 -3.48 -4.49
N ALA A 538 -30.75 -3.42 -4.20
CA ALA A 538 -31.80 -3.42 -5.22
C ALA A 538 -31.61 -2.25 -6.20
N ARG A 539 -31.69 -2.50 -7.49
CA ARG A 539 -31.64 -1.49 -8.56
C ARG A 539 -33.07 -1.24 -9.07
N PRO A 540 -33.48 0.01 -9.33
CA PRO A 540 -34.81 0.30 -9.85
C PRO A 540 -35.06 -0.49 -11.16
N GLY A 541 -36.19 -1.21 -11.20
CA GLY A 541 -36.60 -1.99 -12.37
C GLY A 541 -35.86 -3.32 -12.57
N GLN A 542 -35.01 -3.73 -11.63
CA GLN A 542 -34.33 -5.04 -11.64
C GLN A 542 -34.73 -5.86 -10.41
N PRO A 543 -34.84 -7.19 -10.52
CA PRO A 543 -35.04 -8.06 -9.36
C PRO A 543 -33.83 -7.95 -8.42
N LEU A 544 -34.04 -8.17 -7.15
CA LEU A 544 -32.95 -8.29 -6.18
C LEU A 544 -32.20 -9.58 -6.46
N MET A 545 -30.90 -9.48 -6.67
CA MET A 545 -30.05 -10.64 -6.95
C MET A 545 -29.19 -10.98 -5.73
N GLY A 546 -29.00 -12.28 -5.51
CA GLY A 546 -28.03 -12.86 -4.60
C GLY A 546 -26.88 -13.50 -5.36
N GLN A 547 -25.68 -13.44 -4.81
CA GLN A 547 -24.53 -14.20 -5.26
C GLN A 547 -24.15 -15.20 -4.17
N ILE A 548 -24.14 -16.48 -4.52
CA ILE A 548 -23.64 -17.54 -3.66
C ILE A 548 -22.30 -17.98 -4.22
N MET A 549 -21.28 -18.00 -3.37
CA MET A 549 -19.98 -18.59 -3.68
C MET A 549 -19.76 -19.79 -2.77
N ALA A 550 -19.16 -20.86 -3.29
CA ALA A 550 -18.85 -22.04 -2.51
C ALA A 550 -17.51 -22.66 -2.93
N VAL A 551 -16.80 -23.21 -1.97
CA VAL A 551 -15.65 -24.09 -2.16
C VAL A 551 -16.02 -25.45 -1.62
N VAL A 552 -15.70 -26.49 -2.39
CA VAL A 552 -15.77 -27.91 -1.99
C VAL A 552 -14.35 -28.45 -2.02
N ASP A 553 -13.87 -28.96 -0.89
CA ASP A 553 -12.55 -29.59 -0.81
C ASP A 553 -12.60 -30.98 -1.41
N SER A 554 -12.62 -31.01 -2.74
CA SER A 554 -12.64 -32.22 -3.56
C SER A 554 -12.35 -31.85 -5.01
N ASP A 555 -11.66 -32.74 -5.74
CA ASP A 555 -11.44 -32.69 -7.18
C ASP A 555 -12.43 -33.60 -7.97
N ASP A 556 -13.24 -34.40 -7.24
CA ASP A 556 -14.21 -35.29 -7.84
C ASP A 556 -15.51 -34.57 -8.23
N ALA A 557 -15.80 -34.54 -9.53
CA ALA A 557 -16.92 -33.80 -10.09
C ALA A 557 -18.29 -34.28 -9.56
N GLU A 558 -18.46 -35.57 -9.27
CA GLU A 558 -19.73 -36.13 -8.75
C GLU A 558 -19.93 -35.66 -7.30
N THR A 559 -18.88 -35.71 -6.50
CA THR A 559 -18.87 -35.19 -5.12
C THR A 559 -19.18 -33.70 -5.10
N ILE A 560 -18.49 -32.93 -5.92
CA ILE A 560 -18.72 -31.49 -6.03
C ILE A 560 -20.18 -31.17 -6.38
N ALA A 561 -20.73 -31.86 -7.40
CA ALA A 561 -22.11 -31.65 -7.82
C ALA A 561 -23.12 -32.02 -6.71
N ALA A 562 -22.90 -33.16 -6.03
CA ALA A 562 -23.74 -33.59 -4.91
C ALA A 562 -23.72 -32.61 -3.72
N ARG A 563 -22.54 -32.03 -3.40
CA ARG A 563 -22.36 -31.02 -2.34
C ARG A 563 -23.04 -29.70 -2.66
N LEU A 564 -22.97 -29.27 -3.90
CA LEU A 564 -23.46 -27.95 -4.33
C LEU A 564 -24.98 -27.95 -4.60
N GLN A 565 -25.58 -29.07 -4.94
CA GLN A 565 -26.98 -29.16 -5.31
C GLN A 565 -27.97 -28.59 -4.27
N PRO A 566 -27.85 -28.88 -2.96
CA PRO A 566 -28.75 -28.30 -1.95
C PRO A 566 -28.58 -26.79 -1.82
N ILE A 567 -27.37 -26.27 -2.01
CA ILE A 567 -27.04 -24.85 -1.95
C ILE A 567 -27.62 -24.12 -3.16
N ALA A 568 -27.46 -24.69 -4.36
CA ALA A 568 -28.02 -24.15 -5.60
C ALA A 568 -29.54 -24.12 -5.61
N ALA A 569 -30.18 -25.07 -4.91
CA ALA A 569 -31.64 -25.17 -4.79
C ALA A 569 -32.25 -24.15 -3.79
N ALA A 570 -31.46 -23.35 -3.08
CA ALA A 570 -31.95 -22.42 -2.08
C ALA A 570 -32.85 -21.31 -2.65
N ALA A 571 -32.66 -20.93 -3.92
CA ALA A 571 -33.49 -19.97 -4.65
C ALA A 571 -33.47 -20.27 -6.16
N PRO A 572 -34.37 -19.65 -6.97
CA PRO A 572 -34.33 -19.77 -8.42
C PRO A 572 -32.95 -19.32 -8.96
N LEU A 573 -32.30 -20.24 -9.67
CA LEU A 573 -30.96 -20.04 -10.26
C LEU A 573 -31.11 -19.20 -11.55
N LEU A 574 -30.34 -18.13 -11.65
CA LEU A 574 -30.30 -17.22 -12.81
C LEU A 574 -29.06 -17.47 -13.67
N ASP A 575 -27.90 -17.74 -13.02
CA ASP A 575 -26.64 -18.04 -13.70
C ASP A 575 -25.73 -18.85 -12.78
N TYR A 576 -24.77 -19.59 -13.34
CA TYR A 576 -23.80 -20.31 -12.54
C TYR A 576 -22.49 -20.61 -13.27
N SER A 577 -21.43 -20.74 -12.47
CA SER A 577 -20.14 -21.28 -12.90
C SER A 577 -19.65 -22.28 -11.85
N ILE A 578 -19.14 -23.42 -12.26
CA ILE A 578 -18.50 -24.42 -11.41
C ILE A 578 -17.21 -24.86 -12.09
N GLN A 579 -16.11 -24.81 -11.38
CA GLN A 579 -14.79 -25.15 -11.90
C GLN A 579 -14.04 -26.00 -10.86
N VAL A 580 -13.23 -26.93 -11.34
CA VAL A 580 -12.21 -27.60 -10.52
C VAL A 580 -10.88 -26.94 -10.81
N LEU A 581 -10.22 -26.43 -9.80
CA LEU A 581 -9.00 -25.66 -9.95
C LEU A 581 -8.15 -25.70 -8.65
N PRO A 582 -6.86 -25.46 -8.73
CA PRO A 582 -6.01 -25.39 -7.56
C PRO A 582 -6.42 -24.20 -6.66
N TYR A 583 -6.27 -24.38 -5.35
CA TYR A 583 -6.76 -23.40 -4.37
C TYR A 583 -6.09 -22.01 -4.50
N ASP A 584 -4.84 -21.94 -4.92
CA ASP A 584 -4.15 -20.67 -5.18
C ASP A 584 -4.81 -19.86 -6.30
N ALA A 585 -5.44 -20.52 -7.28
CA ALA A 585 -6.24 -19.84 -8.30
C ALA A 585 -7.53 -19.24 -7.73
N VAL A 586 -8.18 -19.88 -6.72
CA VAL A 586 -9.31 -19.29 -5.99
C VAL A 586 -8.89 -18.03 -5.24
N MET A 587 -7.68 -18.04 -4.67
CA MET A 587 -7.13 -16.95 -3.87
C MET A 587 -6.41 -15.87 -4.70
N HIS A 588 -6.21 -16.11 -6.00
CA HIS A 588 -5.53 -15.17 -6.87
C HIS A 588 -6.31 -13.85 -7.01
N VAL A 589 -5.63 -12.74 -6.77
CA VAL A 589 -6.17 -11.39 -6.97
C VAL A 589 -5.10 -10.50 -7.61
N PRO A 590 -5.45 -9.68 -8.60
CA PRO A 590 -4.51 -8.70 -9.12
C PRO A 590 -4.08 -7.71 -8.03
N PRO A 591 -2.83 -7.25 -8.05
CA PRO A 591 -2.38 -6.15 -7.18
C PRO A 591 -3.27 -4.92 -7.39
N ALA A 592 -3.74 -4.32 -6.29
CA ALA A 592 -4.53 -3.10 -6.34
C ALA A 592 -4.06 -2.12 -5.26
N ALA A 593 -4.04 -0.83 -5.60
CA ALA A 593 -3.77 0.22 -4.64
C ALA A 593 -4.96 0.40 -3.67
N HIS A 594 -4.67 0.77 -2.43
CA HIS A 594 -5.69 1.10 -1.44
C HIS A 594 -6.10 2.56 -1.57
N GLU A 595 -7.29 2.80 -2.09
CA GLU A 595 -7.86 4.14 -2.31
C GLU A 595 -9.07 4.41 -1.42
N GLY A 596 -9.10 3.85 -0.23
CA GLY A 596 -10.18 4.04 0.72
C GLY A 596 -10.46 5.51 0.97
N GLN A 597 -11.74 5.89 0.96
CA GLN A 597 -12.19 7.26 1.17
C GLN A 597 -13.24 7.30 2.28
N GLY A 598 -13.11 8.30 3.17
CA GLY A 598 -14.06 8.50 4.27
C GLY A 598 -13.90 7.46 5.40
N GLU A 599 -14.97 7.30 6.18
CA GLU A 599 -15.03 6.35 7.29
C GLU A 599 -15.95 5.18 6.90
N PRO A 600 -15.49 3.93 7.00
CA PRO A 600 -16.35 2.78 6.75
C PRO A 600 -17.45 2.67 7.81
N VAL A 601 -18.61 2.22 7.38
CA VAL A 601 -19.75 1.95 8.26
C VAL A 601 -20.16 0.51 8.05
N THR A 602 -19.81 -0.36 8.99
CA THR A 602 -20.09 -1.81 8.91
C THR A 602 -20.56 -2.33 10.26
N ARG A 603 -21.38 -3.39 10.21
CA ARG A 603 -21.85 -4.11 11.40
C ARG A 603 -21.61 -5.60 11.19
N SER A 604 -21.22 -6.27 12.26
CA SER A 604 -20.94 -7.70 12.29
C SER A 604 -21.75 -8.42 13.37
N GLY A 605 -22.23 -9.61 13.08
CA GLY A 605 -22.91 -10.50 14.01
C GLY A 605 -22.56 -11.95 13.76
N LEU A 606 -22.53 -12.74 14.84
CA LEU A 606 -22.40 -14.20 14.81
C LEU A 606 -23.74 -14.79 15.21
N ALA A 607 -24.25 -15.75 14.46
CA ALA A 607 -25.52 -16.38 14.71
C ALA A 607 -25.38 -17.92 14.70
N ASP A 608 -26.04 -18.58 15.65
CA ASP A 608 -26.03 -20.03 15.73
C ASP A 608 -26.92 -20.64 14.63
N HIS A 609 -28.04 -19.97 14.31
CA HIS A 609 -29.02 -20.40 13.28
C HIS A 609 -29.55 -19.18 12.51
N LEU A 610 -29.86 -19.35 11.24
CA LEU A 610 -30.64 -18.38 10.45
C LEU A 610 -32.15 -18.67 10.67
N THR A 611 -32.66 -18.27 11.84
CA THR A 611 -34.08 -18.46 12.18
C THR A 611 -34.98 -17.62 11.28
N PRO A 612 -36.28 -17.98 11.13
CA PRO A 612 -37.23 -17.16 10.36
C PRO A 612 -37.29 -15.70 10.81
N GLU A 613 -37.15 -15.44 12.12
CA GLU A 613 -37.16 -14.09 12.69
C GLU A 613 -35.93 -13.30 12.28
N LEU A 614 -34.73 -13.93 12.33
CA LEU A 614 -33.48 -13.32 11.87
C LEU A 614 -33.52 -13.09 10.36
N ALA A 615 -33.96 -14.06 9.57
CA ALA A 615 -34.10 -13.96 8.13
C ALA A 615 -35.06 -12.82 7.72
N ALA A 616 -36.22 -12.73 8.36
CA ALA A 616 -37.15 -11.63 8.14
C ALA A 616 -36.59 -10.25 8.55
N ALA A 617 -35.80 -10.20 9.62
CA ALA A 617 -35.12 -8.98 10.03
C ALA A 617 -34.02 -8.56 9.04
N ALA A 618 -33.24 -9.52 8.53
CA ALA A 618 -32.24 -9.29 7.47
C ALA A 618 -32.90 -8.82 6.16
N GLN A 619 -34.04 -9.39 5.76
CA GLN A 619 -34.82 -8.90 4.61
C GLN A 619 -35.23 -7.44 4.79
N ARG A 620 -35.74 -7.06 5.99
CA ARG A 620 -36.06 -5.67 6.28
C ARG A 620 -34.87 -4.73 6.19
N LEU A 621 -33.69 -5.18 6.68
CA LEU A 621 -32.45 -4.42 6.56
C LEU A 621 -32.08 -4.19 5.08
N VAL A 622 -32.08 -5.24 4.25
CA VAL A 622 -31.79 -5.14 2.82
C VAL A 622 -32.81 -4.22 2.11
N ALA A 623 -34.10 -4.40 2.40
CA ALA A 623 -35.18 -3.61 1.79
C ALA A 623 -35.16 -2.13 2.23
N SER A 624 -34.59 -1.81 3.39
CA SER A 624 -34.53 -0.43 3.93
C SER A 624 -33.64 0.50 3.10
N GLY A 625 -32.74 -0.04 2.24
CA GLY A 625 -31.74 0.72 1.51
C GLY A 625 -30.63 1.31 2.40
N GLN A 626 -30.57 0.97 3.69
CA GLN A 626 -29.51 1.41 4.60
C GLN A 626 -28.22 0.61 4.43
N THR A 627 -28.29 -0.57 3.81
CA THR A 627 -27.13 -1.39 3.40
C THR A 627 -27.03 -1.45 1.89
N TYR A 628 -25.81 -1.43 1.39
CA TYR A 628 -25.51 -1.63 -0.03
C TYR A 628 -24.82 -2.99 -0.30
N PHE A 629 -24.38 -3.66 0.77
CA PHE A 629 -23.75 -4.98 0.71
C PHE A 629 -24.08 -5.71 2.01
N PHE A 630 -24.75 -6.85 1.88
CA PHE A 630 -25.06 -7.75 2.99
C PHE A 630 -24.50 -9.12 2.66
N GLN A 631 -23.71 -9.67 3.55
CA GLN A 631 -23.08 -10.99 3.35
C GLN A 631 -23.31 -11.88 4.55
N VAL A 632 -23.53 -13.16 4.29
CA VAL A 632 -23.56 -14.22 5.30
C VAL A 632 -22.56 -15.29 4.89
N ARG A 633 -21.71 -15.70 5.83
CA ARG A 633 -20.76 -16.82 5.67
C ARG A 633 -21.18 -17.98 6.52
N GLY A 634 -21.17 -19.20 5.96
CA GLY A 634 -21.30 -20.44 6.71
C GLY A 634 -19.98 -20.77 7.39
N ILE A 635 -19.95 -20.83 8.72
CA ILE A 635 -18.72 -20.98 9.50
C ILE A 635 -18.70 -22.21 10.43
N GLY A 636 -19.75 -22.87 10.71
CA GLY A 636 -19.81 -24.04 11.63
C GLY A 636 -18.73 -25.11 11.40
N GLY A 637 -19.06 -26.36 11.58
CA GLY A 637 -18.12 -27.49 11.36
C GLY A 637 -16.96 -27.49 12.33
N ALA A 638 -15.72 -27.64 11.85
CA ALA A 638 -14.51 -27.78 12.67
C ALA A 638 -14.23 -26.57 13.55
N SER A 639 -14.65 -25.36 13.18
CA SER A 639 -14.49 -24.17 14.05
C SER A 639 -15.18 -24.32 15.41
N ARG A 640 -16.15 -25.22 15.52
CA ARG A 640 -16.91 -25.55 16.75
C ARG A 640 -16.29 -26.66 17.58
N ASP A 641 -15.33 -27.42 17.03
CA ASP A 641 -14.68 -28.51 17.77
C ASP A 641 -13.71 -27.98 18.83
N VAL A 642 -13.25 -26.73 18.68
CA VAL A 642 -12.37 -26.07 19.63
C VAL A 642 -13.20 -25.46 20.77
N PRO A 643 -12.88 -25.74 22.05
CA PRO A 643 -13.57 -25.13 23.18
C PRO A 643 -13.60 -23.60 23.12
N TRP A 644 -14.70 -23.01 23.56
CA TRP A 644 -14.91 -21.55 23.48
C TRP A 644 -13.87 -20.71 24.24
N ASP A 645 -13.21 -21.29 25.23
CA ASP A 645 -12.20 -20.65 26.07
C ASP A 645 -10.75 -21.06 25.73
N ALA A 646 -10.56 -21.91 24.72
CA ALA A 646 -9.22 -22.34 24.28
C ALA A 646 -8.42 -21.21 23.59
N THR A 647 -9.10 -20.18 23.12
CA THR A 647 -8.52 -18.99 22.51
C THR A 647 -9.32 -17.75 22.94
N ALA A 648 -8.81 -16.54 22.68
CA ALA A 648 -9.56 -15.32 22.94
C ALA A 648 -10.75 -15.12 21.99
N TYR A 649 -10.83 -15.87 20.87
CA TYR A 649 -11.99 -15.89 20.00
C TYR A 649 -13.10 -16.76 20.62
N ALA A 650 -14.12 -16.13 21.18
CA ALA A 650 -15.19 -16.80 21.93
C ALA A 650 -16.39 -17.27 21.07
N GLY A 651 -16.47 -16.85 19.81
CA GLY A 651 -17.62 -17.08 18.93
C GLY A 651 -17.71 -18.50 18.32
N ARG A 652 -17.41 -19.54 19.10
CA ARG A 652 -17.29 -20.94 18.62
C ARG A 652 -18.60 -21.65 18.34
N SER A 653 -19.72 -21.20 18.94
CA SER A 653 -21.03 -21.82 18.73
C SER A 653 -21.66 -21.47 17.38
N ALA A 654 -21.24 -20.36 16.77
CA ALA A 654 -21.87 -19.80 15.61
C ALA A 654 -21.73 -20.71 14.36
N ASN A 655 -22.81 -20.88 13.62
CA ASN A 655 -22.81 -21.47 12.28
C ASN A 655 -22.70 -20.40 11.18
N PHE A 656 -23.00 -19.13 11.50
CA PHE A 656 -23.06 -18.06 10.52
C PHE A 656 -22.40 -16.77 11.03
N GLN A 657 -21.66 -16.13 10.13
CA GLN A 657 -21.17 -14.77 10.32
C GLN A 657 -21.87 -13.85 9.33
N LEU A 658 -22.53 -12.81 9.87
CA LEU A 658 -23.27 -11.83 9.09
C LEU A 658 -22.50 -10.50 9.10
N VAL A 659 -22.51 -9.79 7.96
CA VAL A 659 -21.97 -8.43 7.85
C VAL A 659 -22.85 -7.57 6.96
N ALA A 660 -23.04 -6.31 7.35
CA ALA A 660 -23.70 -5.31 6.55
C ALA A 660 -22.83 -4.06 6.40
N PHE A 661 -22.72 -3.54 5.18
CA PHE A 661 -22.05 -2.28 4.87
C PHE A 661 -23.12 -1.22 4.56
N GLY A 662 -23.02 -0.05 5.20
CA GLY A 662 -23.96 1.05 5.03
C GLY A 662 -23.28 2.36 4.64
N HIS A 663 -24.09 3.30 4.12
CA HIS A 663 -23.63 4.65 3.82
C HIS A 663 -23.73 5.60 5.03
N SER A 664 -24.58 5.27 5.98
CA SER A 664 -24.88 6.11 7.16
C SER A 664 -24.81 5.29 8.43
N ARG A 665 -23.99 5.74 9.39
CA ARG A 665 -23.92 5.12 10.71
C ARG A 665 -25.31 5.05 11.36
N ARG A 666 -26.01 6.18 11.44
CA ARG A 666 -27.34 6.25 12.08
C ARG A 666 -28.37 5.33 11.41
N GLY A 667 -28.38 5.31 10.06
CA GLY A 667 -29.33 4.47 9.31
C GLY A 667 -29.05 2.98 9.52
N LEU A 668 -27.77 2.58 9.42
CA LEU A 668 -27.37 1.19 9.63
C LEU A 668 -27.61 0.78 11.09
N ASP A 669 -27.25 1.61 12.10
CA ASP A 669 -27.46 1.30 13.51
C ASP A 669 -28.94 1.03 13.81
N THR A 670 -29.86 1.89 13.35
CA THR A 670 -31.30 1.72 13.60
C THR A 670 -31.81 0.38 13.08
N ALA A 671 -31.37 -0.04 11.88
CA ALA A 671 -31.82 -1.30 11.30
C ALA A 671 -31.09 -2.53 11.92
N TRP A 672 -29.79 -2.40 12.22
CA TRP A 672 -28.98 -3.48 12.78
C TRP A 672 -29.29 -3.75 14.26
N ASP A 673 -29.48 -2.69 15.06
CA ASP A 673 -29.75 -2.83 16.49
C ASP A 673 -31.05 -3.62 16.75
N ALA A 674 -32.02 -3.59 15.82
CA ALA A 674 -33.20 -4.44 15.87
C ALA A 674 -32.91 -5.94 15.73
N MET A 675 -31.72 -6.31 15.25
CA MET A 675 -31.29 -7.71 15.05
C MET A 675 -30.39 -8.21 16.18
N LEU A 676 -29.89 -7.34 17.07
CA LEU A 676 -28.87 -7.68 18.08
C LEU A 676 -29.26 -8.87 18.98
N GLY A 677 -30.56 -9.03 19.29
CA GLY A 677 -31.07 -10.14 20.10
C GLY A 677 -30.93 -11.53 19.45
N HIS A 678 -30.62 -11.60 18.15
CA HIS A 678 -30.44 -12.86 17.42
C HIS A 678 -28.96 -13.26 17.30
N PHE A 679 -28.02 -12.43 17.77
CA PHE A 679 -26.58 -12.70 17.67
C PHE A 679 -26.02 -13.22 18.98
N SER A 680 -25.22 -14.28 18.89
CA SER A 680 -24.43 -14.85 20.00
C SER A 680 -23.09 -14.12 20.22
N GLY A 681 -22.67 -13.26 19.26
CA GLY A 681 -21.44 -12.51 19.32
C GLY A 681 -21.20 -11.67 18.09
N LEU A 682 -19.96 -11.19 17.90
CA LEU A 682 -19.52 -10.50 16.69
C LEU A 682 -18.10 -10.90 16.29
N TYR A 683 -17.76 -10.64 15.01
CA TYR A 683 -16.41 -10.82 14.50
C TYR A 683 -15.75 -9.43 14.30
N ILE A 684 -14.66 -9.16 15.04
CA ILE A 684 -14.06 -7.83 15.18
C ILE A 684 -13.52 -7.22 13.89
N ASN A 685 -13.12 -8.06 12.90
CA ASN A 685 -12.55 -7.57 11.64
C ASN A 685 -13.56 -6.84 10.75
N PHE A 686 -14.86 -7.10 10.95
CA PHE A 686 -15.94 -6.50 10.16
C PHE A 686 -16.77 -5.49 10.94
N GLU A 687 -16.38 -5.13 12.17
CA GLU A 687 -17.17 -4.21 13.01
C GLU A 687 -16.51 -2.83 13.10
N THR A 688 -17.28 -1.79 12.85
CA THR A 688 -16.84 -0.40 13.03
C THR A 688 -17.47 0.28 14.24
N ASP A 689 -18.50 -0.31 14.84
CA ASP A 689 -19.12 0.19 16.05
C ASP A 689 -18.28 -0.14 17.28
N GLN A 690 -17.85 0.90 18.00
CA GLN A 690 -17.00 0.78 19.20
C GLN A 690 -17.74 1.20 20.47
N ARG A 691 -19.10 1.18 20.48
CA ARG A 691 -19.84 1.34 21.71
C ARG A 691 -19.40 0.28 22.74
N PRO A 692 -19.36 0.59 24.05
CA PRO A 692 -18.85 -0.35 25.06
C PRO A 692 -19.57 -1.72 25.06
N GLU A 693 -20.88 -1.73 24.72
CA GLU A 693 -21.67 -2.94 24.63
C GLU A 693 -21.17 -3.91 23.55
N ARG A 694 -20.57 -3.37 22.47
CA ARG A 694 -20.01 -4.17 21.38
C ARG A 694 -18.77 -4.92 21.81
N LEU A 695 -18.00 -4.38 22.77
CA LEU A 695 -16.82 -5.07 23.33
C LEU A 695 -17.24 -6.35 24.07
N LEU A 696 -18.36 -6.31 24.80
CA LEU A 696 -18.89 -7.49 25.50
C LEU A 696 -19.47 -8.54 24.55
N GLN A 697 -19.93 -8.13 23.36
CA GLN A 697 -20.36 -9.05 22.31
C GLN A 697 -19.16 -9.71 21.60
N ALA A 698 -18.02 -9.00 21.49
CA ALA A 698 -16.79 -9.56 20.97
C ALA A 698 -16.13 -10.51 21.99
N TYR A 699 -16.10 -10.10 23.25
CA TYR A 699 -15.43 -10.80 24.36
C TYR A 699 -16.40 -10.91 25.55
N PRO A 700 -17.04 -12.07 25.76
CA PRO A 700 -17.84 -12.33 26.94
C PRO A 700 -17.05 -12.04 28.24
N GLU A 701 -17.76 -11.72 29.32
CA GLU A 701 -17.16 -11.23 30.56
C GLU A 701 -15.96 -12.06 31.08
N PRO A 702 -15.97 -13.41 31.07
CA PRO A 702 -14.79 -14.19 31.49
C PRO A 702 -13.57 -13.95 30.58
N THR A 703 -13.79 -13.92 29.25
CA THR A 703 -12.76 -13.64 28.26
C THR A 703 -12.20 -12.23 28.40
N LEU A 704 -13.09 -11.23 28.52
CA LEU A 704 -12.68 -9.83 28.66
C LEU A 704 -11.85 -9.59 29.93
N ARG A 705 -12.21 -10.23 31.04
CA ARG A 705 -11.45 -10.16 32.29
C ARG A 705 -10.02 -10.69 32.11
N ARG A 706 -9.88 -11.86 31.50
CA ARG A 706 -8.58 -12.49 31.22
C ARG A 706 -7.75 -11.61 30.26
N LEU A 707 -8.37 -11.01 29.23
CA LEU A 707 -7.72 -10.08 28.31
C LEU A 707 -7.23 -8.81 29.03
N ARG A 708 -7.99 -8.25 29.98
CA ARG A 708 -7.60 -7.10 30.80
C ARG A 708 -6.40 -7.42 31.70
N GLU A 709 -6.32 -8.63 32.23
CA GLU A 709 -5.15 -9.09 33.02
C GLU A 709 -3.89 -9.15 32.15
N LEU A 710 -4.01 -9.70 30.93
CA LEU A 710 -2.92 -9.69 29.96
C LEU A 710 -2.52 -8.27 29.54
N LYS A 711 -3.51 -7.39 29.32
CA LYS A 711 -3.25 -6.00 28.95
C LYS A 711 -2.46 -5.26 30.01
N ARG A 712 -2.83 -5.40 31.30
CA ARG A 712 -2.08 -4.82 32.41
C ARG A 712 -0.64 -5.33 32.49
N ARG A 713 -0.40 -6.58 32.10
CA ARG A 713 0.93 -7.19 32.11
C ARG A 713 1.80 -6.76 30.93
N TYR A 714 1.27 -6.75 29.70
CA TYR A 714 2.06 -6.61 28.48
C TYR A 714 1.96 -5.21 27.83
N ASP A 715 0.91 -4.46 28.13
CA ASP A 715 0.72 -3.09 27.64
C ASP A 715 0.00 -2.21 28.69
N PRO A 716 0.60 -2.01 29.88
CA PRO A 716 -0.01 -1.21 30.94
C PRO A 716 -0.21 0.26 30.54
N GLY A 717 0.56 0.76 29.59
CA GLY A 717 0.43 2.12 29.03
C GLY A 717 -0.64 2.26 27.97
N ASN A 718 -1.33 1.18 27.61
CA ASN A 718 -2.36 1.15 26.57
C ASN A 718 -1.89 1.75 25.24
N LEU A 719 -0.69 1.39 24.78
CA LEU A 719 -0.13 1.83 23.51
C LEU A 719 -0.94 1.29 22.34
N PHE A 720 -1.30 0.00 22.38
CA PHE A 720 -2.08 -0.68 21.35
C PHE A 720 -3.58 -0.58 21.65
N ARG A 721 -4.24 0.49 21.17
CA ARG A 721 -5.62 0.84 21.52
C ARG A 721 -6.49 1.21 20.34
N ASP A 722 -6.13 0.76 19.14
CA ASP A 722 -6.80 1.28 17.94
C ASP A 722 -7.96 0.41 17.43
N ASN A 723 -7.96 -0.91 17.67
CA ASN A 723 -9.00 -1.82 17.21
C ASN A 723 -9.54 -2.68 18.35
N PHE A 724 -10.85 -2.54 18.66
CA PHE A 724 -11.50 -3.24 19.78
C PHE A 724 -10.59 -3.27 21.02
N ALA A 725 -10.13 -2.08 21.40
CA ALA A 725 -9.16 -1.90 22.46
C ALA A 725 -9.67 -2.48 23.77
N VAL A 726 -8.88 -3.39 24.34
CA VAL A 726 -9.04 -3.86 25.70
C VAL A 726 -8.27 -2.89 26.59
N GLU A 727 -8.97 -2.22 27.50
CA GLU A 727 -8.33 -1.33 28.47
C GLU A 727 -7.69 -2.15 29.61
N PRO A 728 -6.56 -1.70 30.17
CA PRO A 728 -5.85 -2.38 31.26
C PRO A 728 -6.68 -2.58 32.53
#